data_0f5a2f00e8b8ccdf44217b5027097cb3
#
_entry.id   0f5a2f00e8b8ccdf44217b5027097cb3
#
_cell.length_a   1.000
_cell.length_b   1.000
_cell.length_c   1.000
_cell.angle_alpha   90.00
_cell.angle_beta   90.00
_cell.angle_gamma   90.00
#
_symmetry.space_group_name_H-M   'P 1'
#
loop_
_entity.id
_entity.type
_entity.pdbx_description
1 polymer ?
#
loop_
_entity_poly.entity_id
_entity_poly.type
_entity_poly.pdbx_seq_one_letter_code
_entity_poly.pdbx_strand_id
1 'polypeptide(L)'
;MLQRQRYLELLSREYDNRYAVYTKLINLKAVLSMPKGTEHFISDIHGEYEAFKHILNNASGVIKEKVRLVFTDYTKEQIDELCTLIYYPNECLLNKEKDGSTDLNSFYTKTILDLIALSNYLSSKYSRSKVRQAIDGDFSYIIDELMHAKSDDQNSRMAYHRSILEAIIKTGSAKYFILELCKLIKRLAVDRLHVLGDIFDRGPHPDKCMDLLMKYHDLDLQWGNHDVLWIGACCGSALCAVNVLCNNIRYKNFKMLENGYGISLRKLAMFANSTYKNEKDFPADHKAVAVLAVKLIGQLVKRHPEYELDDRLVLDGLDLKNGSVTLTDGKTYKLKTTDLPTVDKAHPYVLTKAEQEVVDDLVASFTGSVRLNNHVKFLYSKGTMYHCFNGNLLYHGCIPLDEDGSFKKIKCDGNELSGRDYLDFCQKKIREAYTFRDQEHLDFLWYMWTGPLSPLSGRRMKLFERLFVQDESTWHEPRNPYYTYYYEEKTCNQILREFSLDPNNGHIINGHTPIMAKDGETPVRAGGKLLVIDGGFCKAYQAKTGIAGYTLIYSSHYLHLKAHTPFTTIKDAIANNSDIADLQVISVEDFKQRKMVIDTDLGQGIKELITDLEDLLEMYKQGLLREKLTDEKGNPFI
;
A
#
# COMPACT_ATOMS: atom_id res chain seq x y z
N MET A 1 34.15 -10.18 20.87
CA MET A 1 34.55 -9.17 21.87
C MET A 1 34.89 -7.81 21.23
N LEU A 2 35.86 -7.72 20.31
CA LEU A 2 36.25 -6.46 19.62
C LEU A 2 35.07 -5.73 18.89
N GLN A 3 34.19 -6.43 18.21
CA GLN A 3 33.03 -5.80 17.53
C GLN A 3 32.03 -5.19 18.53
N ARG A 4 31.75 -5.87 19.64
CA ARG A 4 30.85 -5.37 20.70
C ARG A 4 31.42 -4.10 21.35
N GLN A 5 32.72 -4.11 21.68
CA GLN A 5 33.39 -2.93 22.24
C GLN A 5 33.33 -1.74 21.30
N ARG A 6 33.63 -1.94 19.99
CA ARG A 6 33.57 -0.87 18.98
C ARG A 6 32.14 -0.32 18.81
N TYR A 7 31.12 -1.18 18.91
CA TYR A 7 29.73 -0.75 18.88
C TYR A 7 29.40 0.13 20.09
N LEU A 8 29.80 -0.26 21.30
CA LEU A 8 29.60 0.54 22.51
C LEU A 8 30.37 1.87 22.49
N GLU A 9 31.56 1.89 21.90
CA GLU A 9 32.29 3.13 21.63
C GLU A 9 31.56 4.07 20.64
N LEU A 10 30.85 3.53 19.65
CA LEU A 10 30.00 4.34 18.77
C LEU A 10 28.76 4.84 19.50
N LEU A 11 28.13 3.99 20.29
CA LEU A 11 26.94 4.33 21.08
C LEU A 11 27.25 5.41 22.13
N SER A 12 28.47 5.40 22.70
CA SER A 12 28.94 6.43 23.65
C SER A 12 29.04 7.84 23.07
N ARG A 13 29.06 7.99 21.73
CA ARG A 13 29.01 9.30 21.08
C ARG A 13 27.64 9.94 21.13
N GLU A 14 26.58 9.13 21.19
CA GLU A 14 25.18 9.57 21.31
C GLU A 14 24.79 9.74 22.78
N TYR A 15 25.27 8.83 23.65
CA TYR A 15 25.03 8.84 25.09
C TYR A 15 26.35 9.05 25.83
N ASP A 16 26.89 10.27 25.77
CA ASP A 16 28.27 10.61 26.12
C ASP A 16 28.60 10.64 27.64
N ASN A 17 27.57 10.39 28.47
CA ASN A 17 27.71 10.30 29.92
C ASN A 17 26.63 9.40 30.54
N ARG A 18 26.86 8.96 31.78
CA ARG A 18 25.92 8.06 32.51
C ARG A 18 24.53 8.66 32.73
N TYR A 19 24.39 9.98 32.82
CA TYR A 19 23.08 10.62 33.05
C TYR A 19 22.21 10.58 31.78
N ALA A 20 22.80 10.74 30.61
CA ALA A 20 22.15 10.54 29.31
C ALA A 20 21.67 9.09 29.17
N VAL A 21 22.51 8.12 29.57
CA VAL A 21 22.15 6.70 29.60
C VAL A 21 21.00 6.42 30.56
N TYR A 22 21.06 6.94 31.79
CA TYR A 22 19.96 6.77 32.75
C TYR A 22 18.64 7.31 32.24
N THR A 23 18.65 8.55 31.71
CA THR A 23 17.44 9.18 31.17
C THR A 23 16.83 8.33 30.05
N LYS A 24 17.67 7.83 29.13
CA LYS A 24 17.20 6.98 28.05
C LYS A 24 16.67 5.65 28.54
N LEU A 25 17.36 4.98 29.45
CA LEU A 25 16.92 3.71 30.04
C LEU A 25 15.56 3.83 30.75
N ILE A 26 15.38 4.87 31.56
CA ILE A 26 14.09 5.13 32.26
C ILE A 26 12.97 5.30 31.23
N ASN A 27 13.21 6.11 30.19
CA ASN A 27 12.21 6.34 29.14
C ASN A 27 11.87 5.04 28.38
N LEU A 28 12.89 4.28 27.93
CA LEU A 28 12.70 3.05 27.18
C LEU A 28 11.93 1.99 28.00
N LYS A 29 12.29 1.79 29.28
CA LYS A 29 11.59 0.86 30.18
C LYS A 29 10.12 1.28 30.39
N ALA A 30 9.84 2.58 30.48
CA ALA A 30 8.48 3.08 30.57
C ALA A 30 7.69 2.86 29.27
N VAL A 31 8.30 3.08 28.09
CA VAL A 31 7.66 2.88 26.79
C VAL A 31 7.24 1.42 26.58
N LEU A 32 7.99 0.45 27.06
CA LEU A 32 7.61 -0.97 26.98
C LEU A 32 6.25 -1.28 27.63
N SER A 33 5.86 -0.49 28.63
CA SER A 33 4.57 -0.63 29.33
C SER A 33 3.43 0.16 28.69
N MET A 34 3.67 0.83 27.56
CA MET A 34 2.61 1.51 26.80
C MET A 34 1.82 0.51 25.93
N PRO A 35 0.55 0.80 25.64
CA PRO A 35 -0.22 0.00 24.71
C PRO A 35 0.40 -0.04 23.30
N LYS A 36 0.26 -1.18 22.61
CA LYS A 36 0.59 -1.29 21.19
C LYS A 36 -0.17 -0.25 20.37
N GLY A 37 0.50 0.38 19.42
CA GLY A 37 -0.12 1.25 18.42
C GLY A 37 -1.11 0.52 17.51
N THR A 38 -1.91 1.28 16.79
CA THR A 38 -2.89 0.72 15.84
C THR A 38 -2.29 0.64 14.45
N GLU A 39 -2.34 -0.54 13.85
CA GLU A 39 -1.88 -0.81 12.48
C GLU A 39 -3.08 -1.05 11.58
N HIS A 40 -3.05 -0.49 10.38
CA HIS A 40 -4.03 -0.74 9.33
C HIS A 40 -3.36 -1.43 8.14
N PHE A 41 -4.05 -2.42 7.56
CA PHE A 41 -3.59 -3.16 6.39
C PHE A 41 -4.62 -2.99 5.28
N ILE A 42 -4.16 -2.58 4.10
CA ILE A 42 -4.97 -2.33 2.91
C ILE A 42 -4.27 -2.94 1.71
N SER A 43 -5.02 -3.47 0.76
CA SER A 43 -4.51 -4.08 -0.48
C SER A 43 -5.33 -3.64 -1.69
N ASP A 44 -4.76 -3.80 -2.89
CA ASP A 44 -5.46 -3.71 -4.17
C ASP A 44 -6.24 -2.40 -4.37
N ILE A 45 -5.57 -1.27 -4.09
CA ILE A 45 -6.14 0.08 -4.16
C ILE A 45 -6.56 0.44 -5.60
N HIS A 46 -5.77 0.00 -6.58
CA HIS A 46 -6.05 0.12 -8.01
C HIS A 46 -6.53 1.52 -8.42
N GLY A 47 -5.85 2.57 -7.98
CA GLY A 47 -6.14 3.93 -8.42
C GLY A 47 -7.49 4.52 -8.01
N GLU A 48 -8.22 3.90 -7.08
CA GLU A 48 -9.50 4.39 -6.56
C GLU A 48 -9.30 5.49 -5.50
N TYR A 49 -8.80 6.63 -5.96
CA TYR A 49 -8.34 7.74 -5.12
C TYR A 49 -9.38 8.27 -4.14
N GLU A 50 -10.62 8.47 -4.55
CA GLU A 50 -11.62 9.11 -3.68
C GLU A 50 -12.00 8.20 -2.51
N ALA A 51 -12.23 6.92 -2.78
CA ALA A 51 -12.51 5.93 -1.75
C ALA A 51 -11.29 5.73 -0.83
N PHE A 52 -10.09 5.63 -1.41
CA PHE A 52 -8.86 5.48 -0.65
C PHE A 52 -8.58 6.70 0.26
N LYS A 53 -8.72 7.93 -0.27
CA LYS A 53 -8.58 9.15 0.52
C LYS A 53 -9.60 9.21 1.66
N HIS A 54 -10.84 8.78 1.42
CA HIS A 54 -11.87 8.72 2.46
C HIS A 54 -11.49 7.75 3.58
N ILE A 55 -11.06 6.53 3.22
CA ILE A 55 -10.62 5.48 4.18
C ILE A 55 -9.42 5.96 5.02
N LEU A 56 -8.46 6.62 4.41
CA LEU A 56 -7.34 7.22 5.17
C LEU A 56 -7.83 8.33 6.11
N ASN A 57 -8.76 9.17 5.66
CA ASN A 57 -9.26 10.30 6.43
C ASN A 57 -10.13 9.89 7.62
N ASN A 58 -10.95 8.84 7.48
CA ASN A 58 -11.81 8.33 8.55
C ASN A 58 -11.14 7.24 9.40
N ALA A 59 -9.87 6.88 9.06
CA ALA A 59 -9.14 5.79 9.67
C ALA A 59 -9.97 4.48 9.69
N SER A 60 -10.56 4.13 8.54
CA SER A 60 -11.44 2.95 8.39
C SER A 60 -12.55 2.89 9.44
N GLY A 61 -13.12 4.06 9.80
CA GLY A 61 -14.18 4.20 10.79
C GLY A 61 -13.73 4.25 12.25
N VAL A 62 -12.43 4.11 12.55
CA VAL A 62 -11.91 4.20 13.93
C VAL A 62 -12.16 5.57 14.54
N ILE A 63 -12.02 6.66 13.77
CA ILE A 63 -12.26 8.01 14.29
C ILE A 63 -13.71 8.15 14.76
N LYS A 64 -14.69 7.71 13.97
CA LYS A 64 -16.12 7.77 14.34
C LYS A 64 -16.44 6.98 15.60
N GLU A 65 -15.82 5.78 15.75
CA GLU A 65 -15.94 5.00 17.00
C GLU A 65 -15.42 5.79 18.20
N LYS A 66 -14.29 6.49 18.07
CA LYS A 66 -13.72 7.29 19.16
C LYS A 66 -14.53 8.56 19.44
N VAL A 67 -15.07 9.22 18.42
CA VAL A 67 -16.00 10.34 18.58
C VAL A 67 -17.23 9.92 19.41
N ARG A 68 -17.84 8.77 19.09
CA ARG A 68 -18.98 8.23 19.85
C ARG A 68 -18.65 7.91 21.31
N LEU A 69 -17.41 7.48 21.60
CA LEU A 69 -16.96 7.18 22.97
C LEU A 69 -16.69 8.45 23.79
N VAL A 70 -16.22 9.51 23.15
CA VAL A 70 -15.87 10.78 23.82
C VAL A 70 -17.11 11.66 24.01
N PHE A 71 -18.02 11.70 23.03
CA PHE A 71 -19.17 12.59 23.00
C PHE A 71 -20.48 11.80 23.12
N THR A 72 -20.70 11.21 24.29
CA THR A 72 -21.87 10.35 24.57
C THR A 72 -23.20 11.10 24.50
N ASP A 73 -23.18 12.42 24.73
CA ASP A 73 -24.37 13.27 24.74
C ASP A 73 -24.69 13.91 23.37
N TYR A 74 -23.83 13.63 22.34
CA TYR A 74 -24.07 14.16 21.01
C TYR A 74 -25.12 13.35 20.28
N THR A 75 -25.97 14.04 19.49
CA THR A 75 -26.88 13.36 18.55
C THR A 75 -26.08 12.72 17.41
N LYS A 76 -26.72 11.81 16.69
CA LYS A 76 -26.12 11.16 15.51
C LYS A 76 -25.64 12.20 14.48
N GLU A 77 -26.46 13.24 14.25
CA GLU A 77 -26.16 14.32 13.31
C GLU A 77 -24.93 15.11 13.74
N GLN A 78 -24.80 15.44 15.03
CA GLN A 78 -23.63 16.14 15.57
C GLN A 78 -22.35 15.29 15.44
N ILE A 79 -22.45 13.98 15.69
CA ILE A 79 -21.34 13.04 15.49
C ILE A 79 -20.93 13.01 14.01
N ASP A 80 -21.89 12.89 13.10
CA ASP A 80 -21.64 12.81 11.66
C ASP A 80 -21.04 14.12 11.11
N GLU A 81 -21.52 15.29 11.57
CA GLU A 81 -20.95 16.60 11.24
C GLU A 81 -19.50 16.74 11.73
N LEU A 82 -19.23 16.38 12.99
CA LEU A 82 -17.87 16.45 13.57
C LEU A 82 -16.92 15.51 12.82
N CYS A 83 -17.36 14.30 12.51
CA CYS A 83 -16.59 13.34 11.73
C CYS A 83 -16.27 13.87 10.33
N THR A 84 -17.27 14.40 9.61
CA THR A 84 -17.08 14.99 8.27
C THR A 84 -16.09 16.16 8.30
N LEU A 85 -16.16 17.00 9.33
CA LEU A 85 -15.20 18.08 9.53
C LEU A 85 -13.78 17.54 9.75
N ILE A 86 -13.61 16.50 10.56
CA ILE A 86 -12.30 15.88 10.78
C ILE A 86 -11.77 15.30 9.48
N TYR A 87 -12.62 14.64 8.68
CA TYR A 87 -12.21 14.00 7.42
C TYR A 87 -11.84 15.02 6.33
N TYR A 88 -12.62 16.10 6.19
CA TYR A 88 -12.52 17.09 5.13
C TYR A 88 -12.53 18.54 5.68
N PRO A 89 -11.58 18.89 6.55
CA PRO A 89 -11.65 20.16 7.28
C PRO A 89 -11.61 21.40 6.37
N ASN A 90 -10.82 21.38 5.29
CA ASN A 90 -10.73 22.53 4.38
C ASN A 90 -12.08 22.84 3.72
N GLU A 91 -12.73 21.81 3.18
CA GLU A 91 -13.98 21.92 2.46
C GLU A 91 -15.12 22.31 3.43
N CYS A 92 -15.18 21.68 4.61
CA CYS A 92 -16.21 21.96 5.61
C CYS A 92 -16.09 23.39 6.17
N LEU A 93 -14.89 23.84 6.50
CA LEU A 93 -14.65 25.20 6.99
C LEU A 93 -15.00 26.26 5.93
N LEU A 94 -14.62 26.03 4.67
CA LEU A 94 -15.01 26.93 3.56
C LEU A 94 -16.53 27.01 3.37
N ASN A 95 -17.24 25.91 3.54
CA ASN A 95 -18.70 25.89 3.43
C ASN A 95 -19.34 26.67 4.61
N LYS A 96 -18.84 26.52 5.83
CA LYS A 96 -19.32 27.25 7.01
C LYS A 96 -19.00 28.76 6.90
N GLU A 97 -17.83 29.13 6.37
CA GLU A 97 -17.49 30.56 6.12
C GLU A 97 -18.41 31.22 5.07
N LYS A 98 -18.90 30.46 4.08
CA LYS A 98 -19.85 30.96 3.08
C LYS A 98 -21.30 31.02 3.58
N ASP A 99 -21.63 30.25 4.59
CA ASP A 99 -22.94 30.28 5.23
C ASP A 99 -23.03 31.46 6.19
N GLY A 100 -23.55 32.58 5.71
CA GLY A 100 -23.67 33.84 6.49
C GLY A 100 -24.59 33.79 7.72
N SER A 101 -25.25 32.65 7.98
CA SER A 101 -26.12 32.45 9.15
C SER A 101 -25.37 31.95 10.39
N THR A 102 -24.14 31.45 10.25
CA THR A 102 -23.35 30.83 11.31
C THR A 102 -22.55 31.87 12.10
N ASP A 103 -22.69 31.90 13.44
CA ASP A 103 -21.72 32.57 14.31
C ASP A 103 -20.38 31.82 14.29
N LEU A 104 -19.47 32.30 13.46
CA LEU A 104 -18.17 31.68 13.24
C LEU A 104 -17.31 31.61 14.50
N ASN A 105 -17.38 32.60 15.38
CA ASN A 105 -16.57 32.61 16.60
C ASN A 105 -17.00 31.51 17.56
N SER A 106 -18.30 31.37 17.77
CA SER A 106 -18.87 30.30 18.59
C SER A 106 -18.59 28.91 17.97
N PHE A 107 -18.75 28.79 16.66
CA PHE A 107 -18.47 27.57 15.93
C PHE A 107 -16.99 27.15 16.05
N TYR A 108 -16.04 28.05 15.81
CA TYR A 108 -14.62 27.75 15.93
C TYR A 108 -14.23 27.38 17.36
N THR A 109 -14.72 28.12 18.34
CA THR A 109 -14.44 27.85 19.76
C THR A 109 -14.90 26.46 20.16
N LYS A 110 -16.16 26.10 19.84
CA LYS A 110 -16.69 24.75 20.10
C LYS A 110 -15.90 23.68 19.38
N THR A 111 -15.62 23.85 18.09
CA THR A 111 -14.90 22.89 17.28
C THR A 111 -13.49 22.64 17.83
N ILE A 112 -12.76 23.68 18.22
CA ILE A 112 -11.41 23.53 18.81
C ILE A 112 -11.47 22.71 20.10
N LEU A 113 -12.43 23.00 20.99
CA LEU A 113 -12.60 22.27 22.26
C LEU A 113 -12.93 20.79 22.00
N ASP A 114 -13.83 20.50 21.06
CA ASP A 114 -14.18 19.12 20.68
C ASP A 114 -12.97 18.36 20.14
N LEU A 115 -12.19 18.98 19.24
CA LEU A 115 -11.00 18.36 18.66
C LEU A 115 -9.89 18.15 19.70
N ILE A 116 -9.72 19.07 20.67
CA ILE A 116 -8.78 18.89 21.78
C ILE A 116 -9.21 17.70 22.66
N ALA A 117 -10.50 17.60 23.01
CA ALA A 117 -11.01 16.50 23.81
C ALA A 117 -10.77 15.13 23.12
N LEU A 118 -11.04 15.06 21.81
CA LEU A 118 -10.78 13.86 21.02
C LEU A 118 -9.28 13.56 20.91
N SER A 119 -8.43 14.58 20.71
CA SER A 119 -6.98 14.44 20.66
C SER A 119 -6.43 13.89 21.97
N ASN A 120 -6.92 14.38 23.11
CA ASN A 120 -6.56 13.88 24.44
C ASN A 120 -6.94 12.41 24.62
N TYR A 121 -8.14 12.02 24.19
CA TYR A 121 -8.56 10.63 24.25
C TYR A 121 -7.64 9.71 23.42
N LEU A 122 -7.36 10.08 22.16
CA LEU A 122 -6.51 9.32 21.26
C LEU A 122 -5.06 9.28 21.74
N SER A 123 -4.56 10.34 22.35
CA SER A 123 -3.18 10.44 22.85
C SER A 123 -2.92 9.56 24.08
N SER A 124 -3.96 9.13 24.80
CA SER A 124 -3.85 8.37 26.06
C SER A 124 -3.05 7.06 25.97
N LYS A 125 -2.92 6.50 24.77
CA LYS A 125 -2.14 5.30 24.49
C LYS A 125 -0.66 5.57 24.12
N TYR A 126 -0.22 6.84 24.11
CA TYR A 126 1.12 7.24 23.68
C TYR A 126 1.87 7.98 24.76
N SER A 127 3.20 7.94 24.71
CA SER A 127 4.02 8.83 25.52
C SER A 127 3.88 10.28 25.05
N ARG A 128 4.02 11.23 25.98
CA ARG A 128 3.96 12.66 25.67
C ARG A 128 4.97 13.06 24.59
N SER A 129 6.17 12.48 24.61
CA SER A 129 7.19 12.71 23.59
C SER A 129 6.72 12.30 22.19
N LYS A 130 6.06 11.12 22.06
CA LYS A 130 5.51 10.66 20.78
C LYS A 130 4.39 11.58 20.28
N VAL A 131 3.51 12.05 21.19
CA VAL A 131 2.44 12.99 20.81
C VAL A 131 3.02 14.31 20.33
N ARG A 132 4.04 14.86 21.01
CA ARG A 132 4.72 16.09 20.56
C ARG A 132 5.38 15.94 19.19
N GLN A 133 5.99 14.80 18.91
CA GLN A 133 6.55 14.50 17.58
C GLN A 133 5.47 14.34 16.50
N ALA A 134 4.24 14.02 16.90
CA ALA A 134 3.10 13.93 15.98
C ALA A 134 2.48 15.30 15.67
N ILE A 135 2.73 16.31 16.48
CA ILE A 135 2.25 17.68 16.27
C ILE A 135 3.27 18.41 15.41
N ASP A 136 2.93 18.66 14.15
CA ASP A 136 3.77 19.42 13.22
C ASP A 136 3.34 20.90 13.18
N GLY A 137 4.26 21.78 12.76
CA GLY A 137 3.96 23.17 12.44
C GLY A 137 4.02 24.16 13.60
N ASP A 138 3.68 25.40 13.27
CA ASP A 138 3.86 26.57 14.14
C ASP A 138 3.00 26.58 15.40
N PHE A 139 1.88 25.83 15.38
CA PHE A 139 0.96 25.73 16.52
C PHE A 139 1.32 24.62 17.52
N SER A 140 2.43 23.90 17.33
CA SER A 140 2.77 22.71 18.13
C SER A 140 2.80 22.99 19.63
N TYR A 141 3.41 24.11 20.06
CA TYR A 141 3.43 24.52 21.46
C TYR A 141 2.02 24.78 22.02
N ILE A 142 1.19 25.52 21.27
CA ILE A 142 -0.16 25.91 21.70
C ILE A 142 -1.08 24.69 21.80
N ILE A 143 -0.96 23.76 20.84
CA ILE A 143 -1.72 22.49 20.87
C ILE A 143 -1.32 21.66 22.09
N ASP A 144 -0.01 21.48 22.34
CA ASP A 144 0.49 20.74 23.51
C ASP A 144 0.00 21.38 24.83
N GLU A 145 0.00 22.71 24.92
CA GLU A 145 -0.50 23.43 26.09
C GLU A 145 -2.00 23.20 26.34
N LEU A 146 -2.82 23.36 25.29
CA LEU A 146 -4.26 23.15 25.39
C LEU A 146 -4.66 21.69 25.63
N MET A 147 -3.91 20.73 25.10
CA MET A 147 -4.12 19.30 25.38
C MET A 147 -3.83 18.92 26.84
N HIS A 148 -3.06 19.71 27.58
CA HIS A 148 -2.74 19.46 28.98
C HIS A 148 -3.55 20.34 29.96
N ALA A 149 -4.53 21.11 29.47
CA ALA A 149 -5.48 21.83 30.28
C ALA A 149 -6.36 20.85 31.07
N LYS A 150 -6.37 20.95 32.40
CA LYS A 150 -7.24 20.14 33.27
C LYS A 150 -8.44 20.97 33.72
N SER A 151 -9.61 20.32 33.81
CA SER A 151 -10.83 20.94 34.33
C SER A 151 -10.71 21.41 35.80
N ASP A 152 -9.82 20.80 36.58
CA ASP A 152 -9.56 21.10 37.99
C ASP A 152 -8.43 22.10 38.20
N ASP A 153 -7.90 22.72 37.12
CA ASP A 153 -6.87 23.73 37.22
C ASP A 153 -7.40 24.96 38.02
N GLN A 154 -6.51 25.53 38.85
CA GLN A 154 -6.84 26.76 39.59
C GLN A 154 -7.34 27.87 38.65
N ASN A 155 -8.22 28.73 39.13
CA ASN A 155 -8.88 29.79 38.34
C ASN A 155 -7.95 30.58 37.38
N SER A 156 -6.69 30.79 37.76
CA SER A 156 -5.68 31.48 36.95
C SER A 156 -5.27 30.70 35.68
N ARG A 157 -5.17 29.37 35.76
CA ARG A 157 -4.86 28.52 34.59
C ARG A 157 -6.03 28.40 33.62
N MET A 158 -7.24 28.30 34.13
CA MET A 158 -8.46 28.35 33.28
C MET A 158 -8.56 29.67 32.52
N ALA A 159 -8.22 30.80 33.18
CA ALA A 159 -8.17 32.11 32.53
C ALA A 159 -7.11 32.17 31.43
N TYR A 160 -5.94 31.57 31.64
CA TYR A 160 -4.86 31.47 30.65
C TYR A 160 -5.29 30.67 29.41
N HIS A 161 -5.87 29.48 29.58
CA HIS A 161 -6.33 28.66 28.43
C HIS A 161 -7.47 29.35 27.67
N ARG A 162 -8.38 30.05 28.38
CA ARG A 162 -9.42 30.87 27.75
C ARG A 162 -8.82 32.00 26.93
N SER A 163 -7.78 32.69 27.46
CA SER A 163 -7.09 33.77 26.74
C SER A 163 -6.39 33.25 25.47
N ILE A 164 -5.87 32.01 25.49
CA ILE A 164 -5.33 31.38 24.28
C ILE A 164 -6.42 31.20 23.22
N LEU A 165 -7.57 30.62 23.58
CA LEU A 165 -8.69 30.42 22.66
C LEU A 165 -9.19 31.75 22.08
N GLU A 166 -9.36 32.77 22.94
CA GLU A 166 -9.75 34.12 22.50
C GLU A 166 -8.72 34.72 21.54
N ALA A 167 -7.41 34.51 21.79
CA ALA A 167 -6.34 34.98 20.90
C ALA A 167 -6.38 34.28 19.56
N ILE A 168 -6.60 32.95 19.51
CA ILE A 168 -6.75 32.18 18.26
C ILE A 168 -7.90 32.75 17.42
N ILE A 169 -9.04 33.07 18.04
CA ILE A 169 -10.18 33.66 17.33
C ILE A 169 -9.87 35.09 16.86
N LYS A 170 -9.34 35.97 17.75
CA LYS A 170 -9.03 37.38 17.43
C LYS A 170 -7.97 37.53 16.33
N THR A 171 -7.01 36.64 16.27
CA THR A 171 -5.94 36.65 15.22
C THR A 171 -6.41 36.10 13.89
N GLY A 172 -7.63 35.53 13.82
CA GLY A 172 -8.13 34.85 12.60
C GLY A 172 -7.43 33.53 12.28
N SER A 173 -6.70 32.95 13.24
CA SER A 173 -5.93 31.71 13.02
C SER A 173 -6.71 30.43 13.28
N ALA A 174 -7.98 30.53 13.74
CA ALA A 174 -8.81 29.39 14.14
C ALA A 174 -8.92 28.30 13.07
N LYS A 175 -9.07 28.67 11.81
CA LYS A 175 -9.12 27.74 10.69
C LYS A 175 -7.84 26.88 10.59
N TYR A 176 -6.68 27.52 10.61
CA TYR A 176 -5.38 26.82 10.54
C TYR A 176 -5.17 25.93 11.76
N PHE A 177 -5.59 26.38 12.93
CA PHE A 177 -5.50 25.62 14.16
C PHE A 177 -6.37 24.34 14.12
N ILE A 178 -7.60 24.44 13.61
CA ILE A 178 -8.48 23.29 13.38
C ILE A 178 -7.86 22.30 12.38
N LEU A 179 -7.25 22.80 11.30
CA LEU A 179 -6.56 21.94 10.33
C LEU A 179 -5.46 21.10 10.99
N GLU A 180 -4.65 21.71 11.85
CA GLU A 180 -3.55 21.00 12.52
C GLU A 180 -4.09 19.97 13.55
N LEU A 181 -5.16 20.29 14.29
CA LEU A 181 -5.82 19.33 15.17
C LEU A 181 -6.41 18.14 14.40
N CYS A 182 -7.04 18.37 13.24
CA CYS A 182 -7.57 17.29 12.40
C CYS A 182 -6.45 16.40 11.85
N LYS A 183 -5.28 16.95 11.50
CA LYS A 183 -4.10 16.16 11.12
C LYS A 183 -3.61 15.31 12.29
N LEU A 184 -3.49 15.90 13.47
CA LEU A 184 -3.07 15.20 14.69
C LEU A 184 -3.99 14.03 15.01
N ILE A 185 -5.31 14.24 14.97
CA ILE A 185 -6.32 13.19 15.21
C ILE A 185 -6.11 12.01 14.26
N LYS A 186 -5.97 12.26 12.96
CA LYS A 186 -5.74 11.22 11.96
C LYS A 186 -4.43 10.45 12.23
N ARG A 187 -3.37 11.17 12.60
CA ARG A 187 -2.06 10.60 12.92
C ARG A 187 -2.05 9.77 14.19
N LEU A 188 -2.84 10.17 15.21
CA LEU A 188 -2.99 9.41 16.46
C LEU A 188 -3.96 8.23 16.34
N ALA A 189 -4.87 8.26 15.37
CA ALA A 189 -5.81 7.17 15.14
C ALA A 189 -5.13 5.90 14.59
N VAL A 190 -4.14 6.08 13.68
CA VAL A 190 -3.39 5.01 13.03
C VAL A 190 -1.90 5.27 13.15
N ASP A 191 -1.16 4.34 13.76
CA ASP A 191 0.30 4.45 13.92
C ASP A 191 1.02 4.13 12.63
N ARG A 192 0.64 3.01 11.99
CA ARG A 192 1.30 2.51 10.77
C ARG A 192 0.27 1.99 9.78
N LEU A 193 0.54 2.23 8.51
CA LEU A 193 -0.20 1.70 7.38
C LEU A 193 0.64 0.66 6.65
N HIS A 194 0.10 -0.54 6.46
CA HIS A 194 0.67 -1.58 5.61
C HIS A 194 -0.12 -1.63 4.30
N VAL A 195 0.58 -1.49 3.16
CA VAL A 195 -0.03 -1.53 1.83
C VAL A 195 0.47 -2.77 1.11
N LEU A 196 -0.43 -3.72 0.84
CA LEU A 196 -0.07 -5.02 0.28
C LEU A 196 -0.16 -5.05 -1.26
N GLY A 197 0.29 -3.97 -1.91
CA GLY A 197 0.45 -3.89 -3.36
C GLY A 197 -0.81 -3.57 -4.15
N ASP A 198 -0.62 -3.58 -5.46
CA ASP A 198 -1.61 -3.27 -6.49
C ASP A 198 -2.24 -1.87 -6.32
N ILE A 199 -1.36 -0.86 -6.27
CA ILE A 199 -1.75 0.55 -6.24
C ILE A 199 -2.18 1.01 -7.64
N PHE A 200 -1.52 0.48 -8.68
CA PHE A 200 -1.68 0.87 -10.08
C PHE A 200 -2.77 0.08 -10.82
N ASP A 201 -3.09 0.59 -11.99
CA ASP A 201 -4.07 0.06 -12.96
C ASP A 201 -5.53 0.03 -12.48
N ARG A 202 -6.44 -0.25 -13.39
CA ARG A 202 -7.89 -0.39 -13.25
C ARG A 202 -8.62 0.91 -12.92
N GLY A 203 -8.36 1.54 -11.78
CA GLY A 203 -8.99 2.80 -11.39
C GLY A 203 -8.33 4.04 -12.00
N PRO A 204 -8.98 5.22 -11.91
CA PRO A 204 -8.63 6.40 -12.70
C PRO A 204 -7.46 7.24 -12.17
N HIS A 205 -7.00 7.02 -10.92
CA HIS A 205 -6.05 7.93 -10.28
C HIS A 205 -4.97 7.27 -9.42
N PRO A 206 -4.21 6.28 -9.92
CA PRO A 206 -3.05 5.74 -9.18
C PRO A 206 -2.02 6.84 -8.87
N ASP A 207 -1.87 7.82 -9.75
CA ASP A 207 -1.02 8.99 -9.57
C ASP A 207 -1.31 9.75 -8.27
N LYS A 208 -2.60 9.97 -7.97
CA LYS A 208 -3.03 10.65 -6.74
C LYS A 208 -2.95 9.74 -5.51
N CYS A 209 -3.17 8.43 -5.67
CA CYS A 209 -2.99 7.46 -4.59
C CYS A 209 -1.53 7.44 -4.13
N MET A 210 -0.58 7.42 -5.08
CA MET A 210 0.85 7.50 -4.78
C MET A 210 1.22 8.79 -4.05
N ASP A 211 0.70 9.96 -4.50
CA ASP A 211 0.93 11.24 -3.82
C ASP A 211 0.43 11.24 -2.36
N LEU A 212 -0.67 10.52 -2.04
CA LEU A 212 -1.15 10.35 -0.67
C LEU A 212 -0.21 9.49 0.15
N LEU A 213 0.21 8.34 -0.40
CA LEU A 213 1.11 7.41 0.28
C LEU A 213 2.47 8.05 0.58
N MET A 214 3.03 8.81 -0.36
CA MET A 214 4.29 9.52 -0.17
C MET A 214 4.26 10.55 0.97
N LYS A 215 3.08 11.04 1.34
CA LYS A 215 2.87 12.00 2.43
C LYS A 215 2.41 11.35 3.73
N TYR A 216 2.19 10.04 3.73
CA TYR A 216 1.73 9.34 4.92
C TYR A 216 2.85 9.25 5.96
N HIS A 217 2.53 9.42 7.23
CA HIS A 217 3.53 9.60 8.30
C HIS A 217 4.37 8.36 8.60
N ASP A 218 3.80 7.16 8.50
CA ASP A 218 4.53 5.90 8.68
C ASP A 218 3.85 4.77 7.90
N LEU A 219 4.55 4.22 6.90
CA LEU A 219 4.05 3.11 6.11
C LEU A 219 5.18 2.19 5.64
N ASP A 220 4.81 0.95 5.39
CA ASP A 220 5.54 0.02 4.56
C ASP A 220 4.66 -0.50 3.42
N LEU A 221 5.28 -1.10 2.43
CA LEU A 221 4.63 -1.50 1.21
C LEU A 221 5.20 -2.84 0.72
N GLN A 222 4.33 -3.76 0.32
CA GLN A 222 4.69 -4.91 -0.48
C GLN A 222 4.33 -4.61 -1.93
N TRP A 223 5.21 -5.00 -2.86
CA TRP A 223 4.91 -4.80 -4.28
C TRP A 223 3.80 -5.75 -4.73
N GLY A 224 2.82 -5.22 -5.47
CA GLY A 224 1.90 -6.02 -6.26
C GLY A 224 2.41 -6.26 -7.68
N ASN A 225 1.80 -7.20 -8.39
CA ASN A 225 2.19 -7.49 -9.76
C ASN A 225 1.94 -6.29 -10.69
N HIS A 226 0.88 -5.53 -10.51
CA HIS A 226 0.64 -4.30 -11.27
C HIS A 226 1.68 -3.22 -10.96
N ASP A 227 2.15 -3.11 -9.72
CA ASP A 227 3.18 -2.14 -9.34
C ASP A 227 4.51 -2.45 -10.04
N VAL A 228 4.91 -3.74 -10.08
CA VAL A 228 6.15 -4.17 -10.74
C VAL A 228 6.07 -3.97 -12.26
N LEU A 229 4.90 -4.13 -12.87
CA LEU A 229 4.68 -3.81 -14.28
C LEU A 229 4.98 -2.33 -14.58
N TRP A 230 4.49 -1.40 -13.74
CA TRP A 230 4.75 0.03 -13.86
C TRP A 230 6.22 0.39 -13.57
N ILE A 231 6.84 -0.29 -12.62
CA ILE A 231 8.29 -0.20 -12.38
C ILE A 231 9.05 -0.56 -13.66
N GLY A 232 8.69 -1.67 -14.30
CA GLY A 232 9.30 -2.13 -15.55
C GLY A 232 9.17 -1.11 -16.67
N ALA A 233 7.99 -0.53 -16.85
CA ALA A 233 7.74 0.52 -17.84
C ALA A 233 8.61 1.77 -17.58
N CYS A 234 8.71 2.20 -16.31
CA CYS A 234 9.56 3.33 -15.91
C CYS A 234 11.06 3.05 -16.10
N CYS A 235 11.49 1.80 -15.92
CA CYS A 235 12.86 1.37 -16.14
C CYS A 235 13.24 1.21 -17.62
N GLY A 236 12.27 1.27 -18.55
CA GLY A 236 12.50 1.22 -19.99
C GLY A 236 12.12 -0.10 -20.66
N SER A 237 11.42 -1.02 -19.97
CA SER A 237 10.88 -2.23 -20.57
C SER A 237 9.78 -1.89 -21.57
N ALA A 238 10.04 -2.11 -22.86
CA ALA A 238 9.05 -1.93 -23.92
C ALA A 238 7.81 -2.78 -23.69
N LEU A 239 8.01 -4.03 -23.29
CA LEU A 239 6.91 -4.97 -23.02
C LEU A 239 6.07 -4.54 -21.82
N CYS A 240 6.69 -4.10 -20.73
CA CYS A 240 5.96 -3.54 -19.58
C CYS A 240 5.17 -2.28 -19.96
N ALA A 241 5.78 -1.35 -20.70
CA ALA A 241 5.12 -0.13 -21.14
C ALA A 241 3.88 -0.41 -22.00
N VAL A 242 3.99 -1.33 -22.97
CA VAL A 242 2.86 -1.75 -23.79
C VAL A 242 1.77 -2.46 -22.98
N ASN A 243 2.14 -3.30 -21.99
CA ASN A 243 1.13 -3.96 -21.14
C ASN A 243 0.45 -3.01 -20.16
N VAL A 244 1.14 -1.99 -19.64
CA VAL A 244 0.48 -0.87 -18.91
C VAL A 244 -0.60 -0.23 -19.77
N LEU A 245 -0.31 0.01 -21.07
CA LEU A 245 -1.32 0.54 -21.99
C LEU A 245 -2.48 -0.44 -22.21
N CYS A 246 -2.22 -1.73 -22.42
CA CYS A 246 -3.28 -2.75 -22.55
C CYS A 246 -4.26 -2.70 -21.37
N ASN A 247 -3.74 -2.58 -20.15
CA ASN A 247 -4.55 -2.48 -18.93
C ASN A 247 -5.36 -1.17 -18.93
N ASN A 248 -4.73 -0.04 -19.18
CA ASN A 248 -5.36 1.28 -19.04
C ASN A 248 -6.34 1.63 -20.17
N ILE A 249 -6.10 1.13 -21.39
CA ILE A 249 -7.03 1.25 -22.53
C ILE A 249 -8.36 0.55 -22.18
N ARG A 250 -8.29 -0.66 -21.63
CA ARG A 250 -9.47 -1.43 -21.22
C ARG A 250 -10.36 -0.67 -20.23
N TYR A 251 -9.77 0.09 -19.32
CA TYR A 251 -10.47 0.89 -18.31
C TYR A 251 -10.65 2.36 -18.72
N LYS A 252 -10.26 2.75 -19.94
CA LYS A 252 -10.37 4.11 -20.49
C LYS A 252 -9.63 5.19 -19.68
N ASN A 253 -8.49 4.85 -19.11
CA ASN A 253 -7.70 5.72 -18.23
C ASN A 253 -6.69 6.63 -18.99
N PHE A 254 -6.99 7.01 -20.25
CA PHE A 254 -6.10 7.85 -21.07
C PHE A 254 -5.72 9.17 -20.39
N LYS A 255 -6.71 9.84 -19.77
CA LYS A 255 -6.46 11.10 -19.06
C LYS A 255 -5.45 10.99 -17.93
N MET A 256 -5.43 9.85 -17.25
CA MET A 256 -4.46 9.61 -16.18
C MET A 256 -3.05 9.42 -16.77
N LEU A 257 -2.91 8.66 -17.85
CA LEU A 257 -1.63 8.49 -18.53
C LEU A 257 -1.06 9.84 -19.02
N GLU A 258 -1.86 10.63 -19.72
CA GLU A 258 -1.42 11.91 -20.29
C GLU A 258 -1.29 13.01 -19.23
N ASN A 259 -2.35 13.30 -18.46
CA ASN A 259 -2.36 14.41 -17.51
C ASN A 259 -1.71 14.06 -16.18
N GLY A 260 -1.78 12.79 -15.75
CA GLY A 260 -1.21 12.32 -14.50
C GLY A 260 0.29 12.13 -14.60
N TYR A 261 0.76 11.47 -15.66
CA TYR A 261 2.16 11.09 -15.83
C TYR A 261 2.87 11.69 -17.03
N GLY A 262 2.16 12.40 -17.92
CA GLY A 262 2.74 13.00 -19.11
C GLY A 262 3.13 12.00 -20.19
N ILE A 263 2.49 10.82 -20.21
CA ILE A 263 2.75 9.75 -21.19
C ILE A 263 1.97 10.06 -22.44
N SER A 264 2.67 10.38 -23.54
CA SER A 264 2.05 10.74 -24.82
C SER A 264 1.49 9.51 -25.53
N LEU A 265 0.20 9.56 -25.88
CA LEU A 265 -0.48 8.53 -26.66
C LEU A 265 -0.67 8.94 -28.13
N ARG A 266 -0.21 10.11 -28.54
CA ARG A 266 -0.46 10.69 -29.86
C ARG A 266 0.06 9.81 -31.01
N LYS A 267 1.31 9.35 -30.90
CA LYS A 267 1.94 8.55 -31.96
C LYS A 267 1.25 7.19 -32.12
N LEU A 268 0.90 6.56 -31.00
CA LEU A 268 0.08 5.35 -30.96
C LEU A 268 -1.27 5.55 -31.66
N ALA A 269 -1.99 6.63 -31.33
CA ALA A 269 -3.29 6.91 -31.91
C ALA A 269 -3.21 7.14 -33.43
N MET A 270 -2.19 7.86 -33.90
CA MET A 270 -1.96 8.08 -35.35
C MET A 270 -1.65 6.76 -36.06
N PHE A 271 -0.76 5.94 -35.51
CA PHE A 271 -0.42 4.63 -36.05
C PHE A 271 -1.65 3.70 -36.08
N ALA A 272 -2.38 3.61 -34.98
CA ALA A 272 -3.57 2.77 -34.89
C ALA A 272 -4.61 3.11 -35.95
N ASN A 273 -4.97 4.40 -36.06
CA ASN A 273 -5.98 4.86 -37.01
C ASN A 273 -5.55 4.74 -38.51
N SER A 274 -4.25 4.77 -38.80
CA SER A 274 -3.75 4.58 -40.17
C SER A 274 -3.60 3.10 -40.56
N THR A 275 -3.53 2.20 -39.59
CA THR A 275 -3.15 0.79 -39.79
C THR A 275 -4.30 -0.17 -39.61
N TYR A 276 -5.15 0.07 -38.60
CA TYR A 276 -6.24 -0.83 -38.19
C TYR A 276 -7.62 -0.23 -38.47
N LYS A 277 -8.58 -1.09 -38.76
CA LYS A 277 -9.99 -0.68 -38.87
C LYS A 277 -10.58 -0.44 -37.46
N ASN A 278 -11.40 0.59 -37.36
CA ASN A 278 -12.10 0.87 -36.13
C ASN A 278 -13.42 0.08 -36.07
N GLU A 279 -13.39 -1.06 -35.38
CA GLU A 279 -14.56 -1.94 -35.19
C GLU A 279 -15.22 -1.61 -33.83
N LYS A 280 -16.58 -1.76 -33.75
CA LYS A 280 -17.35 -1.37 -32.57
C LYS A 280 -16.86 -2.07 -31.28
N ASP A 281 -16.60 -3.35 -31.39
CA ASP A 281 -16.22 -4.18 -30.23
C ASP A 281 -14.69 -4.30 -30.06
N PHE A 282 -13.93 -3.84 -31.02
CA PHE A 282 -12.47 -3.88 -30.99
C PHE A 282 -11.87 -2.66 -31.71
N PRO A 283 -11.76 -1.52 -31.03
CA PRO A 283 -11.20 -0.27 -31.56
C PRO A 283 -9.77 -0.42 -32.09
N ALA A 284 -9.39 0.46 -33.01
CA ALA A 284 -8.08 0.41 -33.69
C ALA A 284 -6.90 0.52 -32.70
N ASP A 285 -7.00 1.37 -31.69
CA ASP A 285 -5.99 1.54 -30.64
C ASP A 285 -5.85 0.27 -29.77
N HIS A 286 -6.95 -0.41 -29.44
CA HIS A 286 -6.92 -1.69 -28.72
C HIS A 286 -6.21 -2.78 -29.52
N LYS A 287 -6.47 -2.87 -30.86
CA LYS A 287 -5.79 -3.82 -31.74
C LYS A 287 -4.30 -3.54 -31.82
N ALA A 288 -3.93 -2.26 -32.06
CA ALA A 288 -2.54 -1.85 -32.15
C ALA A 288 -1.75 -2.27 -30.90
N VAL A 289 -2.24 -1.91 -29.71
CA VAL A 289 -1.56 -2.22 -28.45
C VAL A 289 -1.52 -3.74 -28.18
N ALA A 290 -2.61 -4.46 -28.49
CA ALA A 290 -2.68 -5.89 -28.30
C ALA A 290 -1.68 -6.64 -29.22
N VAL A 291 -1.57 -6.23 -30.50
CA VAL A 291 -0.59 -6.83 -31.43
C VAL A 291 0.85 -6.54 -30.98
N LEU A 292 1.15 -5.30 -30.58
CA LEU A 292 2.46 -4.94 -30.02
C LEU A 292 2.80 -5.82 -28.80
N ALA A 293 1.87 -5.99 -27.86
CA ALA A 293 2.07 -6.82 -26.68
C ALA A 293 2.37 -8.28 -27.06
N VAL A 294 1.57 -8.89 -27.93
CA VAL A 294 1.75 -10.29 -28.35
C VAL A 294 3.08 -10.50 -29.07
N LYS A 295 3.49 -9.56 -29.93
CA LYS A 295 4.80 -9.63 -30.60
C LYS A 295 5.95 -9.54 -29.62
N LEU A 296 5.92 -8.60 -28.69
CA LEU A 296 6.96 -8.43 -27.67
C LEU A 296 7.00 -9.60 -26.68
N ILE A 297 5.83 -10.17 -26.31
CA ILE A 297 5.76 -11.41 -25.51
C ILE A 297 6.48 -12.55 -26.25
N GLY A 298 6.19 -12.76 -27.55
CA GLY A 298 6.86 -13.81 -28.31
C GLY A 298 8.38 -13.61 -28.41
N GLN A 299 8.86 -12.36 -28.48
CA GLN A 299 10.29 -12.08 -28.43
C GLN A 299 10.89 -12.44 -27.06
N LEU A 300 10.20 -12.13 -25.95
CA LEU A 300 10.63 -12.51 -24.60
C LEU A 300 10.69 -14.02 -24.44
N VAL A 301 9.64 -14.73 -24.84
CA VAL A 301 9.60 -16.21 -24.75
C VAL A 301 10.78 -16.86 -25.50
N LYS A 302 11.12 -16.35 -26.68
CA LYS A 302 12.28 -16.82 -27.43
C LYS A 302 13.64 -16.53 -26.80
N ARG A 303 13.74 -15.46 -25.97
CA ARG A 303 14.96 -15.17 -25.19
C ARG A 303 15.04 -16.00 -23.91
N HIS A 304 13.90 -16.34 -23.32
CA HIS A 304 13.79 -16.98 -22.00
C HIS A 304 13.00 -18.31 -22.06
N PRO A 305 13.55 -19.37 -22.70
CA PRO A 305 12.88 -20.68 -22.70
C PRO A 305 12.72 -21.27 -21.29
N GLU A 306 13.54 -20.86 -20.32
CA GLU A 306 13.46 -21.25 -18.92
C GLU A 306 12.19 -20.77 -18.21
N TYR A 307 11.48 -19.80 -18.78
CA TYR A 307 10.19 -19.33 -18.23
C TYR A 307 9.02 -20.27 -18.56
N GLU A 308 9.23 -21.25 -19.43
CA GLU A 308 8.23 -22.26 -19.83
C GLU A 308 6.91 -21.62 -20.30
N LEU A 309 7.02 -20.60 -21.17
CA LEU A 309 5.91 -19.81 -21.69
C LEU A 309 5.62 -20.06 -23.17
N ASP A 310 5.97 -21.22 -23.72
CA ASP A 310 5.79 -21.54 -25.15
C ASP A 310 4.34 -21.44 -25.61
N ASP A 311 3.37 -21.63 -24.71
CA ASP A 311 1.95 -21.42 -24.99
C ASP A 311 1.60 -19.95 -25.34
N ARG A 312 2.56 -19.02 -25.18
CA ARG A 312 2.44 -17.60 -25.61
C ARG A 312 2.90 -17.37 -27.04
N LEU A 313 3.48 -18.35 -27.70
CA LEU A 313 3.86 -18.26 -29.11
C LEU A 313 2.65 -18.45 -30.04
N VAL A 314 1.56 -17.77 -29.75
CA VAL A 314 0.23 -17.92 -30.37
C VAL A 314 0.17 -17.49 -31.83
N LEU A 315 1.08 -16.60 -32.29
CA LEU A 315 1.10 -16.13 -33.66
C LEU A 315 1.64 -17.19 -34.62
N ASP A 316 2.35 -18.20 -34.13
CA ASP A 316 2.84 -19.33 -34.97
C ASP A 316 1.68 -20.18 -35.50
N GLY A 317 0.57 -20.27 -34.74
CA GLY A 317 -0.65 -20.99 -35.15
C GLY A 317 -1.70 -20.14 -35.88
N LEU A 318 -1.39 -18.87 -36.23
CA LEU A 318 -2.34 -17.92 -36.80
C LEU A 318 -2.64 -18.18 -38.27
N ASP A 319 -3.94 -18.29 -38.61
CA ASP A 319 -4.42 -18.37 -39.99
C ASP A 319 -5.44 -17.26 -40.29
N LEU A 320 -4.93 -16.11 -40.75
CA LEU A 320 -5.77 -14.94 -41.04
C LEU A 320 -6.69 -15.16 -42.24
N LYS A 321 -6.37 -16.10 -43.18
CA LYS A 321 -7.22 -16.39 -44.33
C LYS A 321 -8.53 -17.07 -43.91
N ASN A 322 -8.42 -18.00 -42.96
CA ASN A 322 -9.55 -18.76 -42.45
C ASN A 322 -10.13 -18.14 -41.16
N GLY A 323 -9.54 -17.03 -40.66
CA GLY A 323 -9.99 -16.34 -39.45
C GLY A 323 -9.88 -17.19 -38.19
N SER A 324 -8.79 -17.95 -38.05
CA SER A 324 -8.58 -18.92 -36.99
C SER A 324 -7.17 -18.92 -36.43
N VAL A 325 -7.01 -19.55 -35.27
CA VAL A 325 -5.73 -19.80 -34.62
C VAL A 325 -5.71 -21.22 -34.05
N THR A 326 -4.61 -21.92 -34.21
CA THR A 326 -4.35 -23.23 -33.57
C THR A 326 -3.53 -22.98 -32.30
N LEU A 327 -4.07 -23.31 -31.14
CA LEU A 327 -3.38 -23.15 -29.86
C LEU A 327 -2.57 -24.41 -29.49
N THR A 328 -1.84 -24.35 -28.38
CA THR A 328 -0.95 -25.43 -27.91
C THR A 328 -1.68 -26.73 -27.53
N ASP A 329 -3.00 -26.68 -27.32
CA ASP A 329 -3.85 -27.87 -27.14
C ASP A 329 -4.14 -28.63 -28.44
N GLY A 330 -3.60 -28.16 -29.58
CA GLY A 330 -3.78 -28.73 -30.91
C GLY A 330 -5.12 -28.42 -31.56
N LYS A 331 -6.00 -27.65 -30.90
CA LYS A 331 -7.31 -27.29 -31.43
C LYS A 331 -7.28 -25.93 -32.14
N THR A 332 -8.18 -25.80 -33.12
CA THR A 332 -8.31 -24.56 -33.93
C THR A 332 -9.56 -23.79 -33.47
N TYR A 333 -9.36 -22.53 -33.18
CA TYR A 333 -10.38 -21.61 -32.64
C TYR A 333 -10.62 -20.44 -33.58
N LYS A 334 -11.88 -19.94 -33.63
CA LYS A 334 -12.24 -18.76 -34.44
C LYS A 334 -11.77 -17.48 -33.77
N LEU A 335 -11.25 -16.55 -34.60
CA LEU A 335 -10.89 -15.21 -34.19
C LEU A 335 -12.08 -14.28 -34.17
N LYS A 336 -12.03 -13.27 -33.29
CA LYS A 336 -12.99 -12.13 -33.25
C LYS A 336 -12.77 -11.17 -34.42
N THR A 337 -11.54 -11.03 -34.90
CA THR A 337 -11.15 -10.19 -36.02
C THR A 337 -9.96 -10.79 -36.79
N THR A 338 -9.89 -10.53 -38.07
CA THR A 338 -8.75 -10.84 -38.95
C THR A 338 -7.95 -9.60 -39.32
N ASP A 339 -8.31 -8.43 -38.76
CA ASP A 339 -7.67 -7.15 -39.02
C ASP A 339 -6.35 -7.03 -38.23
N LEU A 340 -5.35 -7.80 -38.65
CA LEU A 340 -4.01 -7.84 -38.08
C LEU A 340 -2.94 -7.62 -39.17
N PRO A 341 -2.98 -6.46 -39.88
CA PRO A 341 -2.21 -6.23 -41.10
C PRO A 341 -0.70 -6.17 -40.89
N THR A 342 -0.23 -5.98 -39.67
CA THR A 342 1.20 -5.89 -39.35
C THR A 342 1.83 -7.23 -38.96
N VAL A 343 1.03 -8.32 -38.88
CA VAL A 343 1.55 -9.66 -38.58
C VAL A 343 2.02 -10.34 -39.84
N ASP A 344 3.34 -10.49 -39.99
CA ASP A 344 3.96 -11.23 -41.09
C ASP A 344 4.03 -12.72 -40.71
N LYS A 345 3.52 -13.60 -41.59
CA LYS A 345 3.52 -15.06 -41.37
C LYS A 345 4.92 -15.64 -41.28
N ALA A 346 5.90 -15.06 -41.98
CA ALA A 346 7.29 -15.57 -41.98
C ALA A 346 8.03 -15.14 -40.69
N HIS A 347 7.68 -13.97 -40.17
CA HIS A 347 8.34 -13.37 -39.00
C HIS A 347 7.31 -12.76 -38.03
N PRO A 348 6.42 -13.57 -37.42
CA PRO A 348 5.22 -13.08 -36.76
C PRO A 348 5.49 -12.17 -35.53
N TYR A 349 6.64 -12.29 -34.91
CA TYR A 349 7.02 -11.51 -33.71
C TYR A 349 7.93 -10.32 -34.02
N VAL A 350 8.32 -10.09 -35.28
CA VAL A 350 9.13 -8.94 -35.65
C VAL A 350 8.25 -7.71 -35.74
N LEU A 351 8.65 -6.61 -35.07
CA LEU A 351 7.98 -5.32 -35.19
C LEU A 351 8.26 -4.72 -36.57
N THR A 352 7.25 -4.15 -37.20
CA THR A 352 7.46 -3.28 -38.36
C THR A 352 8.17 -2.00 -37.93
N LYS A 353 8.75 -1.26 -38.86
CA LYS A 353 9.40 0.02 -38.57
C LYS A 353 8.44 1.00 -37.84
N ALA A 354 7.20 1.08 -38.30
CA ALA A 354 6.21 1.95 -37.67
C ALA A 354 5.83 1.49 -36.24
N GLU A 355 5.72 0.20 -36.00
CA GLU A 355 5.52 -0.36 -34.66
C GLU A 355 6.70 -0.06 -33.75
N GLN A 356 7.93 -0.21 -34.22
CA GLN A 356 9.13 0.12 -33.44
C GLN A 356 9.17 1.59 -33.05
N GLU A 357 8.85 2.49 -33.98
CA GLU A 357 8.77 3.93 -33.72
C GLU A 357 7.71 4.30 -32.65
N VAL A 358 6.59 3.57 -32.60
CA VAL A 358 5.57 3.72 -31.55
C VAL A 358 6.09 3.24 -30.21
N VAL A 359 6.72 2.06 -30.18
CA VAL A 359 7.29 1.48 -28.97
C VAL A 359 8.38 2.37 -28.38
N ASP A 360 9.29 2.89 -29.23
CA ASP A 360 10.37 3.77 -28.79
C ASP A 360 9.81 5.08 -28.18
N ASP A 361 8.77 5.66 -28.77
CA ASP A 361 8.10 6.86 -28.26
C ASP A 361 7.43 6.61 -26.89
N LEU A 362 6.78 5.46 -26.74
CA LEU A 362 6.18 5.05 -25.47
C LEU A 362 7.24 4.86 -24.38
N VAL A 363 8.31 4.11 -24.67
CA VAL A 363 9.41 3.91 -23.73
C VAL A 363 10.02 5.25 -23.33
N ALA A 364 10.26 6.15 -24.28
CA ALA A 364 10.76 7.49 -23.98
C ALA A 364 9.80 8.29 -23.09
N SER A 365 8.48 8.18 -23.31
CA SER A 365 7.47 8.86 -22.49
C SER A 365 7.45 8.33 -21.06
N PHE A 366 7.50 7.00 -20.85
CA PHE A 366 7.54 6.39 -19.52
C PHE A 366 8.81 6.73 -18.76
N THR A 367 9.97 6.58 -19.39
CA THR A 367 11.28 6.85 -18.77
C THR A 367 11.49 8.34 -18.49
N GLY A 368 10.93 9.22 -19.34
CA GLY A 368 10.99 10.68 -19.19
C GLY A 368 10.01 11.28 -18.18
N SER A 369 9.03 10.53 -17.71
CA SER A 369 8.04 11.03 -16.77
C SER A 369 8.62 11.30 -15.38
N VAL A 370 8.79 12.57 -15.02
CA VAL A 370 9.36 12.98 -13.71
C VAL A 370 8.50 12.49 -12.56
N ARG A 371 7.17 12.61 -12.67
CA ARG A 371 6.25 12.18 -11.61
C ARG A 371 6.31 10.66 -11.42
N LEU A 372 6.29 9.89 -12.51
CA LEU A 372 6.39 8.43 -12.43
C LEU A 372 7.73 8.00 -11.83
N ASN A 373 8.83 8.61 -12.25
CA ASN A 373 10.15 8.34 -11.66
C ASN A 373 10.18 8.58 -10.14
N ASN A 374 9.54 9.65 -9.64
CA ASN A 374 9.44 9.91 -8.21
C ASN A 374 8.61 8.84 -7.49
N HIS A 375 7.50 8.41 -8.07
CA HIS A 375 6.66 7.34 -7.51
C HIS A 375 7.39 6.01 -7.49
N VAL A 376 8.06 5.64 -8.57
CA VAL A 376 8.86 4.40 -8.63
C VAL A 376 10.02 4.44 -7.63
N LYS A 377 10.68 5.58 -7.47
CA LYS A 377 11.72 5.77 -6.45
C LYS A 377 11.19 5.53 -5.03
N PHE A 378 9.98 6.01 -4.75
CA PHE A 378 9.30 5.74 -3.48
C PHE A 378 8.97 4.26 -3.32
N LEU A 379 8.41 3.60 -4.34
CA LEU A 379 8.16 2.15 -4.34
C LEU A 379 9.42 1.35 -4.05
N TYR A 380 10.57 1.75 -4.59
CA TYR A 380 11.85 1.11 -4.29
C TYR A 380 12.33 1.34 -2.86
N SER A 381 12.12 2.55 -2.33
CA SER A 381 12.57 2.90 -0.98
C SER A 381 11.76 2.22 0.12
N LYS A 382 10.47 1.99 -0.11
CA LYS A 382 9.52 1.44 0.87
C LYS A 382 9.07 0.02 0.58
N GLY A 383 9.15 -0.42 -0.68
CA GLY A 383 8.60 -1.68 -1.15
C GLY A 383 9.51 -2.88 -0.92
N THR A 384 8.90 -4.03 -0.66
CA THR A 384 9.52 -5.34 -0.52
C THR A 384 8.64 -6.42 -1.14
N MET A 385 9.20 -7.62 -1.36
CA MET A 385 8.41 -8.79 -1.77
C MET A 385 7.51 -9.31 -0.66
N TYR A 386 8.00 -9.27 0.56
CA TYR A 386 7.28 -9.65 1.77
C TYR A 386 7.79 -8.84 2.97
N HIS A 387 7.02 -8.85 4.05
CA HIS A 387 7.43 -8.25 5.32
C HIS A 387 6.94 -9.09 6.49
N CYS A 388 7.81 -9.37 7.45
CA CYS A 388 7.43 -9.97 8.73
C CYS A 388 7.30 -8.84 9.75
N PHE A 389 6.12 -8.65 10.34
CA PHE A 389 5.88 -7.56 11.28
C PHE A 389 4.87 -7.94 12.36
N ASN A 390 5.26 -7.78 13.61
CA ASN A 390 4.45 -8.11 14.79
C ASN A 390 3.79 -9.51 14.73
N GLY A 391 4.57 -10.51 14.30
CA GLY A 391 4.12 -11.90 14.17
C GLY A 391 3.35 -12.19 12.88
N ASN A 392 3.07 -11.20 12.04
CA ASN A 392 2.36 -11.39 10.78
C ASN A 392 3.33 -11.45 9.60
N LEU A 393 3.01 -12.31 8.62
CA LEU A 393 3.68 -12.37 7.32
C LEU A 393 2.83 -11.68 6.27
N LEU A 394 3.38 -10.64 5.67
CA LEU A 394 2.73 -9.80 4.66
C LEU A 394 3.35 -10.08 3.29
N TYR A 395 2.55 -10.39 2.28
CA TYR A 395 2.95 -10.45 0.88
C TYR A 395 1.73 -10.28 -0.02
N HIS A 396 1.95 -9.89 -1.28
CA HIS A 396 0.83 -9.57 -2.16
C HIS A 396 0.09 -10.80 -2.69
N GLY A 397 0.77 -11.70 -3.40
CA GLY A 397 0.13 -12.77 -4.18
C GLY A 397 0.22 -14.16 -3.54
N CYS A 398 1.29 -14.91 -3.81
CA CYS A 398 1.43 -16.30 -3.40
C CYS A 398 2.87 -16.69 -3.07
N ILE A 399 3.03 -17.87 -2.49
CA ILE A 399 4.31 -18.58 -2.38
C ILE A 399 4.18 -19.83 -3.24
N PRO A 400 4.95 -19.99 -4.32
CA PRO A 400 4.78 -21.11 -5.25
C PRO A 400 4.89 -22.48 -4.56
N LEU A 401 3.88 -23.33 -4.77
CA LEU A 401 3.81 -24.70 -4.28
C LEU A 401 3.77 -25.70 -5.45
N ASP A 402 4.15 -26.93 -5.17
CA ASP A 402 3.93 -28.10 -6.02
C ASP A 402 2.53 -28.69 -5.81
N GLU A 403 2.14 -29.64 -6.65
CA GLU A 403 0.83 -30.32 -6.62
C GLU A 403 0.57 -31.12 -5.33
N ASP A 404 1.61 -31.41 -4.53
CA ASP A 404 1.52 -32.08 -3.23
C ASP A 404 1.49 -31.10 -2.03
N GLY A 405 1.51 -29.78 -2.30
CA GLY A 405 1.53 -28.72 -1.28
C GLY A 405 2.90 -28.41 -0.68
N SER A 406 3.98 -29.06 -1.16
CA SER A 406 5.34 -28.70 -0.78
C SER A 406 5.81 -27.42 -1.52
N PHE A 407 6.85 -26.75 -0.99
CA PHE A 407 7.40 -25.57 -1.67
C PHE A 407 8.01 -25.96 -3.02
N LYS A 408 7.57 -25.24 -4.06
CA LYS A 408 8.08 -25.45 -5.42
C LYS A 408 9.55 -25.10 -5.49
N LYS A 409 10.39 -26.07 -5.91
CA LYS A 409 11.80 -25.84 -6.23
C LYS A 409 11.92 -25.21 -7.60
N ILE A 410 12.57 -24.06 -7.69
CA ILE A 410 12.70 -23.24 -8.89
C ILE A 410 14.18 -23.03 -9.18
N LYS A 411 14.59 -23.31 -10.41
CA LYS A 411 15.97 -23.06 -10.85
C LYS A 411 16.19 -21.58 -11.10
N CYS A 412 17.13 -20.98 -10.39
CA CYS A 412 17.47 -19.55 -10.43
C CYS A 412 18.99 -19.39 -10.43
N ASP A 413 19.57 -18.84 -11.50
CA ASP A 413 21.01 -18.57 -11.60
C ASP A 413 21.90 -19.77 -11.20
N GLY A 414 21.50 -20.99 -11.62
CA GLY A 414 22.22 -22.23 -11.32
C GLY A 414 21.94 -22.87 -9.96
N ASN A 415 21.12 -22.25 -9.10
CA ASN A 415 20.69 -22.77 -7.80
C ASN A 415 19.22 -23.23 -7.85
N GLU A 416 18.84 -24.16 -6.98
CA GLU A 416 17.43 -24.47 -6.71
C GLU A 416 16.99 -23.71 -5.46
N LEU A 417 16.01 -22.81 -5.61
CA LEU A 417 15.45 -21.99 -4.55
C LEU A 417 13.96 -22.31 -4.35
N SER A 418 13.46 -22.14 -3.14
CA SER A 418 12.05 -22.33 -2.83
C SER A 418 11.64 -21.43 -1.63
N GLY A 419 10.34 -21.29 -1.37
CA GLY A 419 9.83 -20.58 -0.20
C GLY A 419 10.44 -19.18 -0.07
N ARG A 420 10.99 -18.88 1.11
CA ARG A 420 11.59 -17.59 1.43
C ARG A 420 12.78 -17.25 0.53
N ASP A 421 13.68 -18.18 0.29
CA ASP A 421 14.88 -17.93 -0.51
C ASP A 421 14.53 -17.53 -1.95
N TYR A 422 13.44 -18.06 -2.51
CA TYR A 422 12.95 -17.66 -3.82
C TYR A 422 12.36 -16.23 -3.81
N LEU A 423 11.62 -15.85 -2.77
CA LEU A 423 11.13 -14.48 -2.63
C LEU A 423 12.28 -13.48 -2.47
N ASP A 424 13.31 -13.83 -1.71
CA ASP A 424 14.53 -13.02 -1.55
C ASP A 424 15.29 -12.85 -2.88
N PHE A 425 15.38 -13.92 -3.68
CA PHE A 425 15.91 -13.85 -5.03
C PHE A 425 15.10 -12.92 -5.94
N CYS A 426 13.77 -13.05 -5.94
CA CYS A 426 12.90 -12.16 -6.73
C CYS A 426 13.07 -10.71 -6.31
N GLN A 427 13.11 -10.43 -5.01
CA GLN A 427 13.34 -9.09 -4.49
C GLN A 427 14.68 -8.51 -4.96
N LYS A 428 15.74 -9.30 -4.91
CA LYS A 428 17.06 -8.91 -5.39
C LYS A 428 17.02 -8.56 -6.88
N LYS A 429 16.47 -9.42 -7.72
CA LYS A 429 16.36 -9.21 -9.19
C LYS A 429 15.52 -7.96 -9.52
N ILE A 430 14.41 -7.71 -8.85
CA ILE A 430 13.62 -6.49 -9.02
C ILE A 430 14.46 -5.24 -8.68
N ARG A 431 15.25 -5.29 -7.59
CA ARG A 431 16.13 -4.18 -7.21
C ARG A 431 17.27 -3.98 -8.20
N GLU A 432 17.87 -5.04 -8.69
CA GLU A 432 18.90 -5.03 -9.74
C GLU A 432 18.37 -4.42 -11.04
N ALA A 433 17.14 -4.75 -11.44
CA ALA A 433 16.50 -4.21 -12.64
C ALA A 433 16.40 -2.66 -12.64
N TYR A 434 16.15 -2.06 -11.50
CA TYR A 434 16.15 -0.60 -11.38
C TYR A 434 17.53 0.02 -11.61
N THR A 435 18.58 -0.69 -11.23
CA THR A 435 19.97 -0.23 -11.32
C THR A 435 20.58 -0.48 -12.70
N PHE A 436 20.45 -1.70 -13.20
CA PHE A 436 21.16 -2.14 -14.41
C PHE A 436 20.36 -1.86 -15.69
N ARG A 437 19.04 -2.05 -15.67
CA ARG A 437 18.13 -1.78 -16.80
C ARG A 437 18.50 -2.48 -18.11
N ASP A 438 19.21 -3.59 -18.02
CA ASP A 438 19.48 -4.44 -19.18
C ASP A 438 18.28 -5.33 -19.52
N GLN A 439 18.32 -5.96 -20.70
CA GLN A 439 17.17 -6.70 -21.23
C GLN A 439 16.75 -7.87 -20.34
N GLU A 440 17.71 -8.58 -19.74
CA GLU A 440 17.44 -9.73 -18.87
C GLU A 440 16.64 -9.31 -17.63
N HIS A 441 17.09 -8.25 -16.94
CA HIS A 441 16.40 -7.74 -15.76
C HIS A 441 15.03 -7.12 -16.11
N LEU A 442 14.91 -6.42 -17.24
CA LEU A 442 13.65 -5.86 -17.69
C LEU A 442 12.63 -6.95 -18.08
N ASP A 443 13.08 -8.04 -18.69
CA ASP A 443 12.24 -9.20 -19.01
C ASP A 443 11.77 -9.90 -17.71
N PHE A 444 12.62 -9.96 -16.69
CA PHE A 444 12.25 -10.49 -15.38
C PHE A 444 11.14 -9.66 -14.69
N LEU A 445 11.14 -8.33 -14.82
CA LEU A 445 10.05 -7.50 -14.28
C LEU A 445 8.70 -7.83 -14.92
N TRP A 446 8.68 -8.09 -16.23
CA TRP A 446 7.47 -8.55 -16.90
C TRP A 446 7.05 -9.97 -16.43
N TYR A 447 8.03 -10.87 -16.26
CA TYR A 447 7.74 -12.20 -15.71
C TYR A 447 7.13 -12.12 -14.31
N MET A 448 7.58 -11.20 -13.46
CA MET A 448 6.99 -10.98 -12.15
C MET A 448 5.54 -10.52 -12.22
N TRP A 449 5.13 -9.79 -13.26
CA TRP A 449 3.73 -9.40 -13.45
C TRP A 449 2.81 -10.58 -13.77
N THR A 450 3.24 -11.56 -14.57
CA THR A 450 2.34 -12.57 -15.16
C THR A 450 2.88 -14.01 -15.19
N GLY A 451 4.07 -14.24 -14.66
CA GLY A 451 4.69 -15.58 -14.69
C GLY A 451 3.93 -16.58 -13.80
N PRO A 452 3.83 -17.86 -14.22
CA PRO A 452 3.11 -18.88 -13.46
C PRO A 452 3.75 -19.19 -12.10
N LEU A 453 5.06 -18.95 -11.96
CA LEU A 453 5.80 -19.11 -10.70
C LEU A 453 6.12 -17.77 -10.04
N SER A 454 5.57 -16.65 -10.55
CA SER A 454 5.73 -15.35 -9.91
C SER A 454 5.03 -15.33 -8.55
N PRO A 455 5.74 -14.97 -7.45
CA PRO A 455 5.10 -14.80 -6.15
C PRO A 455 4.08 -13.65 -6.10
N LEU A 456 4.13 -12.74 -7.08
CA LEU A 456 3.20 -11.61 -7.17
C LEU A 456 1.90 -11.97 -7.88
N SER A 457 1.89 -13.00 -8.74
CA SER A 457 0.72 -13.39 -9.52
C SER A 457 0.31 -14.86 -9.33
N GLY A 458 1.23 -15.80 -9.54
CA GLY A 458 0.95 -17.23 -9.48
C GLY A 458 -0.15 -17.66 -10.45
N ARG A 459 -0.26 -17.01 -11.61
CA ARG A 459 -1.26 -17.30 -12.64
C ARG A 459 -0.62 -17.33 -14.02
N ARG A 460 -1.10 -18.24 -14.85
CA ARG A 460 -0.74 -18.27 -16.27
C ARG A 460 -1.77 -17.42 -17.05
N MET A 461 -1.57 -16.09 -17.05
CA MET A 461 -2.52 -15.16 -17.66
C MET A 461 -2.66 -15.36 -19.18
N LYS A 462 -3.87 -15.23 -19.71
CA LYS A 462 -4.26 -15.40 -21.11
C LYS A 462 -4.59 -14.04 -21.74
N LEU A 463 -3.63 -13.42 -22.46
CA LEU A 463 -3.84 -12.13 -23.11
C LEU A 463 -4.47 -12.28 -24.50
N PHE A 464 -3.81 -13.04 -25.39
CA PHE A 464 -4.25 -13.19 -26.77
C PHE A 464 -5.63 -13.85 -26.85
N GLU A 465 -5.83 -14.93 -26.11
CA GLU A 465 -7.08 -15.70 -26.10
C GLU A 465 -8.25 -14.82 -25.68
N ARG A 466 -8.10 -14.02 -24.63
CA ARG A 466 -9.17 -13.10 -24.15
C ARG A 466 -9.48 -11.98 -25.13
N LEU A 467 -8.47 -11.48 -25.84
CA LEU A 467 -8.64 -10.38 -26.78
C LEU A 467 -9.12 -10.84 -28.16
N PHE A 468 -8.55 -11.92 -28.70
CA PHE A 468 -8.71 -12.29 -30.10
C PHE A 468 -9.52 -13.56 -30.35
N VAL A 469 -9.68 -14.47 -29.38
CA VAL A 469 -10.39 -15.74 -29.56
C VAL A 469 -11.86 -15.62 -29.10
N GLN A 470 -12.79 -16.17 -29.92
CA GLN A 470 -14.23 -16.13 -29.61
C GLN A 470 -14.61 -17.09 -28.48
N ASP A 471 -13.97 -18.27 -28.43
CA ASP A 471 -14.27 -19.33 -27.48
C ASP A 471 -13.74 -18.99 -26.07
N GLU A 472 -14.66 -18.70 -25.16
CA GLU A 472 -14.35 -18.33 -23.77
C GLU A 472 -13.69 -19.45 -22.97
N SER A 473 -13.80 -20.70 -23.40
CA SER A 473 -13.14 -21.83 -22.74
C SER A 473 -11.61 -21.70 -22.77
N THR A 474 -11.07 -20.97 -23.79
CA THR A 474 -9.63 -20.67 -23.92
C THR A 474 -9.13 -19.61 -22.94
N TRP A 475 -10.05 -18.88 -22.28
CA TRP A 475 -9.71 -17.76 -21.39
C TRP A 475 -9.36 -18.22 -19.97
N HIS A 476 -9.46 -19.51 -19.69
CA HIS A 476 -9.10 -20.07 -18.38
C HIS A 476 -7.63 -19.83 -18.07
N GLU A 477 -7.36 -19.24 -16.91
CA GLU A 477 -6.01 -18.96 -16.42
C GLU A 477 -5.66 -19.93 -15.29
N PRO A 478 -4.84 -20.96 -15.56
CA PRO A 478 -4.38 -21.88 -14.52
C PRO A 478 -3.68 -21.13 -13.39
N ARG A 479 -3.97 -21.52 -12.16
CA ARG A 479 -3.39 -20.93 -10.94
C ARG A 479 -2.34 -21.87 -10.36
N ASN A 480 -1.37 -21.30 -9.66
CA ASN A 480 -0.43 -22.08 -8.86
C ASN A 480 -1.17 -22.91 -7.80
N PRO A 481 -0.72 -24.12 -7.46
CA PRO A 481 -1.32 -24.97 -6.42
C PRO A 481 -1.48 -24.28 -5.06
N TYR A 482 -0.70 -23.24 -4.77
CA TYR A 482 -0.88 -22.38 -3.60
C TYR A 482 -2.35 -21.99 -3.39
N TYR A 483 -3.08 -21.60 -4.45
CA TYR A 483 -4.48 -21.18 -4.36
C TYR A 483 -5.48 -22.33 -4.09
N THR A 484 -5.01 -23.55 -4.07
CA THR A 484 -5.75 -24.73 -3.60
C THR A 484 -5.44 -24.99 -2.13
N TYR A 485 -4.14 -24.98 -1.77
CA TYR A 485 -3.68 -25.36 -0.43
C TYR A 485 -3.77 -24.26 0.62
N TYR A 486 -3.90 -22.99 0.24
CA TYR A 486 -3.94 -21.87 1.18
C TYR A 486 -5.22 -21.82 2.07
N TYR A 487 -6.20 -22.71 1.81
CA TYR A 487 -7.33 -22.94 2.71
C TYR A 487 -6.96 -23.86 3.90
N GLU A 488 -5.84 -24.56 3.83
CA GLU A 488 -5.44 -25.55 4.81
C GLU A 488 -4.56 -24.92 5.88
N GLU A 489 -4.92 -25.13 7.14
CA GLU A 489 -4.13 -24.64 8.29
C GLU A 489 -2.70 -25.21 8.28
N LYS A 490 -2.54 -26.50 7.87
CA LYS A 490 -1.24 -27.15 7.76
C LYS A 490 -0.29 -26.37 6.82
N THR A 491 -0.78 -25.98 5.66
CA THR A 491 0.00 -25.23 4.66
C THR A 491 0.35 -23.83 5.18
N CYS A 492 -0.60 -23.12 5.77
CA CYS A 492 -0.33 -21.81 6.36
C CYS A 492 0.71 -21.90 7.50
N ASN A 493 0.62 -22.91 8.34
CA ASN A 493 1.59 -23.16 9.41
C ASN A 493 2.98 -23.51 8.86
N GLN A 494 3.06 -24.25 7.75
CA GLN A 494 4.32 -24.53 7.05
C GLN A 494 4.95 -23.22 6.53
N ILE A 495 4.17 -22.36 5.91
CA ILE A 495 4.60 -21.05 5.41
C ILE A 495 5.11 -20.17 6.56
N LEU A 496 4.36 -20.05 7.66
CA LEU A 496 4.79 -19.25 8.80
C LEU A 496 6.15 -19.71 9.37
N ARG A 497 6.37 -21.03 9.49
CA ARG A 497 7.67 -21.58 9.93
C ARG A 497 8.81 -21.26 8.99
N GLU A 498 8.56 -21.29 7.67
CA GLU A 498 9.55 -20.94 6.64
C GLU A 498 10.08 -19.52 6.83
N PHE A 499 9.21 -18.60 7.26
CA PHE A 499 9.57 -17.22 7.59
C PHE A 499 9.96 -16.99 9.05
N SER A 500 10.23 -18.07 9.80
CA SER A 500 10.64 -18.03 11.22
C SER A 500 9.60 -17.36 12.14
N LEU A 501 8.31 -17.46 11.79
CA LEU A 501 7.19 -16.99 12.61
C LEU A 501 6.55 -18.14 13.39
N ASP A 502 6.00 -17.81 14.57
CA ASP A 502 5.27 -18.78 15.40
C ASP A 502 3.88 -19.06 14.81
N PRO A 503 3.59 -20.28 14.34
CA PRO A 503 2.27 -20.60 13.78
C PRO A 503 1.11 -20.48 14.77
N ASN A 504 1.36 -20.51 16.08
CA ASN A 504 0.29 -20.39 17.07
C ASN A 504 -0.27 -18.98 17.14
N ASN A 505 0.60 -17.97 17.00
CA ASN A 505 0.26 -16.55 17.16
C ASN A 505 0.35 -15.75 15.85
N GLY A 506 0.92 -16.34 14.78
CA GLY A 506 1.15 -15.67 13.52
C GLY A 506 -0.02 -15.77 12.55
N HIS A 507 -0.16 -14.75 11.70
CA HIS A 507 -1.09 -14.72 10.58
C HIS A 507 -0.36 -14.41 9.28
N ILE A 508 -0.90 -14.94 8.19
CA ILE A 508 -0.54 -14.54 6.82
C ILE A 508 -1.59 -13.53 6.37
N ILE A 509 -1.15 -12.40 5.83
CA ILE A 509 -2.02 -11.35 5.31
C ILE A 509 -1.62 -11.12 3.85
N ASN A 510 -2.55 -11.31 2.91
CA ASN A 510 -2.30 -11.10 1.49
C ASN A 510 -3.48 -10.44 0.75
N GLY A 511 -3.27 -10.08 -0.53
CA GLY A 511 -4.23 -9.49 -1.45
C GLY A 511 -4.42 -10.31 -2.73
N HIS A 512 -4.39 -9.61 -3.88
CA HIS A 512 -4.33 -10.13 -5.25
C HIS A 512 -5.56 -10.91 -5.75
N THR A 513 -6.23 -11.66 -4.88
CA THR A 513 -7.41 -12.47 -5.27
C THR A 513 -8.65 -11.91 -4.59
N PRO A 514 -9.52 -11.19 -5.34
CA PRO A 514 -10.72 -10.61 -4.76
C PRO A 514 -11.62 -11.64 -4.10
N ILE A 515 -12.06 -11.34 -2.87
CA ILE A 515 -13.04 -12.13 -2.13
C ILE A 515 -14.43 -11.90 -2.73
N MET A 516 -15.08 -12.98 -3.13
CA MET A 516 -16.44 -12.95 -3.66
C MET A 516 -17.44 -13.02 -2.50
N ALA A 517 -17.52 -11.94 -1.71
CA ALA A 517 -18.39 -11.87 -0.53
C ALA A 517 -19.86 -12.12 -0.87
N LYS A 518 -20.31 -11.69 -2.07
CA LYS A 518 -21.65 -11.95 -2.60
C LYS A 518 -21.95 -13.44 -2.76
N ASP A 519 -20.93 -14.25 -3.04
CA ASP A 519 -21.03 -15.69 -3.23
C ASP A 519 -20.76 -16.46 -1.91
N GLY A 520 -20.63 -15.73 -0.79
CA GLY A 520 -20.42 -16.31 0.53
C GLY A 520 -18.96 -16.61 0.88
N GLU A 521 -17.98 -16.17 0.06
CA GLU A 521 -16.57 -16.30 0.43
C GLU A 521 -16.23 -15.44 1.65
N THR A 522 -15.40 -15.99 2.52
CA THR A 522 -14.86 -15.27 3.69
C THR A 522 -13.40 -14.85 3.48
N PRO A 523 -13.02 -13.65 3.92
CA PRO A 523 -11.63 -13.22 3.93
C PRO A 523 -10.76 -13.96 4.96
N VAL A 524 -11.38 -14.60 5.96
CA VAL A 524 -10.71 -15.37 7.01
C VAL A 524 -10.67 -16.84 6.59
N ARG A 525 -9.47 -17.38 6.39
CA ARG A 525 -9.24 -18.74 5.89
C ARG A 525 -8.31 -19.52 6.81
N ALA A 526 -8.23 -20.83 6.59
CA ALA A 526 -7.32 -21.72 7.33
C ALA A 526 -7.42 -21.55 8.86
N GLY A 527 -8.64 -21.52 9.42
CA GLY A 527 -8.84 -21.34 10.85
C GLY A 527 -8.34 -19.99 11.40
N GLY A 528 -8.29 -18.95 10.58
CA GLY A 528 -7.77 -17.62 10.94
C GLY A 528 -6.29 -17.41 10.64
N LYS A 529 -5.58 -18.43 10.13
CA LYS A 529 -4.15 -18.31 9.80
C LYS A 529 -3.88 -17.47 8.56
N LEU A 530 -4.84 -17.40 7.62
CA LEU A 530 -4.75 -16.58 6.42
C LEU A 530 -5.89 -15.58 6.37
N LEU A 531 -5.53 -14.32 6.15
CA LEU A 531 -6.42 -13.17 5.99
C LEU A 531 -6.21 -12.59 4.59
N VAL A 532 -7.19 -12.80 3.70
CA VAL A 532 -7.17 -12.25 2.35
C VAL A 532 -7.93 -10.93 2.35
N ILE A 533 -7.24 -9.80 2.17
CA ILE A 533 -7.84 -8.48 2.33
C ILE A 533 -8.19 -7.76 1.02
N ASP A 534 -8.01 -8.43 -0.14
CA ASP A 534 -8.57 -7.94 -1.41
C ASP A 534 -10.08 -8.16 -1.45
N GLY A 535 -10.82 -7.11 -1.24
CA GLY A 535 -12.29 -7.11 -1.32
C GLY A 535 -12.84 -6.50 -2.61
N GLY A 536 -12.00 -6.28 -3.63
CA GLY A 536 -12.42 -5.64 -4.88
C GLY A 536 -12.64 -4.14 -4.72
N PHE A 537 -11.63 -3.44 -4.21
CA PHE A 537 -11.64 -1.98 -4.01
C PHE A 537 -12.00 -1.21 -5.30
N CYS A 538 -11.54 -1.71 -6.44
CA CYS A 538 -11.86 -1.17 -7.75
C CYS A 538 -13.36 -1.26 -8.07
N LYS A 539 -13.97 -0.14 -8.45
CA LYS A 539 -15.40 -0.03 -8.81
C LYS A 539 -15.85 -1.08 -9.84
N ALA A 540 -14.98 -1.44 -10.78
CA ALA A 540 -15.28 -2.46 -11.79
C ALA A 540 -15.53 -3.87 -11.20
N TYR A 541 -15.04 -4.15 -10.00
CA TYR A 541 -15.20 -5.45 -9.31
C TYR A 541 -16.33 -5.45 -8.28
N GLN A 542 -16.74 -4.29 -7.75
CA GLN A 542 -17.71 -4.19 -6.66
C GLN A 542 -19.05 -4.87 -6.96
N ALA A 543 -19.51 -4.84 -8.21
CA ALA A 543 -20.71 -5.55 -8.63
C ALA A 543 -20.60 -7.09 -8.50
N LYS A 544 -19.37 -7.62 -8.61
CA LYS A 544 -19.07 -9.05 -8.49
C LYS A 544 -18.78 -9.44 -7.05
N THR A 545 -17.93 -8.67 -6.36
CA THR A 545 -17.53 -8.95 -4.98
C THR A 545 -18.63 -8.67 -3.96
N GLY A 546 -19.50 -7.70 -4.23
CA GLY A 546 -20.56 -7.26 -3.32
C GLY A 546 -20.11 -6.28 -2.23
N ILE A 547 -18.82 -5.98 -2.17
CA ILE A 547 -18.18 -5.03 -1.25
C ILE A 547 -17.16 -4.17 -1.98
N ALA A 548 -16.60 -3.16 -1.29
CA ALA A 548 -15.63 -2.22 -1.84
C ALA A 548 -14.26 -2.30 -1.14
N GLY A 549 -13.83 -3.49 -0.75
CA GLY A 549 -12.55 -3.72 -0.10
C GLY A 549 -12.65 -4.03 1.39
N TYR A 550 -11.50 -4.39 1.98
CA TYR A 550 -11.34 -4.59 3.41
C TYR A 550 -10.23 -3.71 3.96
N THR A 551 -10.34 -3.33 5.23
CA THR A 551 -9.20 -2.92 6.06
C THR A 551 -9.09 -3.88 7.22
N LEU A 552 -7.92 -4.48 7.39
CA LEU A 552 -7.58 -5.19 8.62
C LEU A 552 -7.03 -4.18 9.63
N ILE A 553 -7.52 -4.22 10.86
CA ILE A 553 -7.11 -3.33 11.95
C ILE A 553 -6.53 -4.18 13.08
N TYR A 554 -5.24 -3.98 13.36
CA TYR A 554 -4.54 -4.59 14.46
C TYR A 554 -4.30 -3.55 15.57
N SER A 555 -5.18 -3.53 16.55
CA SER A 555 -5.10 -2.64 17.71
C SER A 555 -4.45 -3.34 18.91
N SER A 556 -4.36 -2.66 20.05
CA SER A 556 -3.94 -3.31 21.30
C SER A 556 -4.99 -4.25 21.91
N HIS A 557 -6.22 -4.26 21.41
CA HIS A 557 -7.35 -5.03 21.94
C HIS A 557 -7.82 -6.14 21.00
N TYR A 558 -7.65 -5.99 19.71
CA TYR A 558 -8.24 -6.89 18.72
C TYR A 558 -7.50 -6.88 17.38
N LEU A 559 -7.71 -7.93 16.61
CA LEU A 559 -7.44 -8.04 15.19
C LEU A 559 -8.79 -8.21 14.48
N HIS A 560 -9.26 -7.16 13.80
CA HIS A 560 -10.58 -7.13 13.14
C HIS A 560 -10.48 -6.74 11.68
N LEU A 561 -11.29 -7.38 10.83
CA LEU A 561 -11.51 -6.97 9.45
C LEU A 561 -12.76 -6.10 9.37
N LYS A 562 -12.64 -4.97 8.68
CA LYS A 562 -13.78 -4.10 8.34
C LYS A 562 -14.01 -4.11 6.84
N ALA A 563 -15.20 -4.54 6.43
CA ALA A 563 -15.64 -4.49 5.03
C ALA A 563 -16.11 -3.08 4.67
N HIS A 564 -15.68 -2.58 3.53
CA HIS A 564 -16.09 -1.27 3.02
C HIS A 564 -17.30 -1.40 2.10
N THR A 565 -18.27 -0.50 2.25
CA THR A 565 -19.35 -0.32 1.29
C THR A 565 -18.90 0.55 0.12
N PRO A 566 -19.55 0.46 -1.06
CA PRO A 566 -19.22 1.31 -2.19
C PRO A 566 -19.27 2.81 -1.83
N PHE A 567 -18.19 3.51 -2.13
CA PHE A 567 -18.07 4.96 -1.92
C PHE A 567 -18.43 5.71 -3.21
N THR A 568 -19.25 6.75 -3.10
CA THR A 568 -19.67 7.57 -4.24
C THR A 568 -18.60 8.60 -4.62
N THR A 569 -18.63 9.76 -3.98
CA THR A 569 -17.64 10.83 -4.15
C THR A 569 -17.38 11.56 -2.83
N ILE A 570 -16.22 12.19 -2.71
CA ILE A 570 -15.90 13.06 -1.57
C ILE A 570 -16.91 14.22 -1.48
N LYS A 571 -17.36 14.74 -2.62
CA LYS A 571 -18.35 15.82 -2.67
C LYS A 571 -19.68 15.39 -2.04
N ASP A 572 -20.15 14.19 -2.36
CA ASP A 572 -21.40 13.64 -1.80
C ASP A 572 -21.24 13.36 -0.30
N ALA A 573 -20.08 12.84 0.12
CA ALA A 573 -19.78 12.59 1.52
C ALA A 573 -19.85 13.88 2.37
N ILE A 574 -19.29 14.98 1.87
CA ILE A 574 -19.33 16.28 2.54
C ILE A 574 -20.77 16.85 2.55
N ALA A 575 -21.50 16.76 1.43
CA ALA A 575 -22.84 17.34 1.31
C ALA A 575 -23.86 16.64 2.21
N ASN A 576 -23.72 15.35 2.45
CA ASN A 576 -24.67 14.53 3.18
C ASN A 576 -24.17 14.08 4.56
N ASN A 577 -23.01 14.54 5.01
CA ASN A 577 -22.30 14.04 6.20
C ASN A 577 -22.24 12.51 6.21
N SER A 578 -22.08 11.91 5.01
CA SER A 578 -22.08 10.46 4.85
C SER A 578 -20.68 9.89 5.07
N ASP A 579 -20.64 8.80 5.81
CA ASP A 579 -19.45 7.98 5.97
C ASP A 579 -19.64 6.68 5.18
N ILE A 580 -18.59 5.92 4.97
CA ILE A 580 -18.72 4.52 4.58
C ILE A 580 -19.57 3.87 5.67
N ALA A 581 -20.77 3.46 5.29
CA ALA A 581 -21.84 3.03 6.20
C ALA A 581 -21.40 1.90 7.15
N ASP A 582 -22.19 1.65 8.18
CA ASP A 582 -21.92 0.68 9.26
C ASP A 582 -21.24 -0.58 8.72
N LEU A 583 -19.92 -0.60 8.91
CA LEU A 583 -19.03 -1.60 8.36
C LEU A 583 -19.31 -2.93 9.04
N GLN A 584 -19.51 -3.98 8.24
CA GLN A 584 -19.51 -5.34 8.77
C GLN A 584 -18.12 -5.60 9.37
N VAL A 585 -18.10 -5.76 10.69
CA VAL A 585 -16.89 -6.11 11.43
C VAL A 585 -16.81 -7.62 11.53
N ILE A 586 -15.71 -8.19 11.05
CA ILE A 586 -15.38 -9.61 11.22
C ILE A 586 -14.28 -9.67 12.27
N SER A 587 -14.59 -10.21 13.45
CA SER A 587 -13.59 -10.48 14.48
C SER A 587 -12.72 -11.66 14.02
N VAL A 588 -11.41 -11.44 13.93
CA VAL A 588 -10.41 -12.49 13.73
C VAL A 588 -9.93 -12.97 15.09
N GLU A 589 -9.55 -12.02 15.96
CA GLU A 589 -9.12 -12.29 17.32
C GLU A 589 -9.44 -11.11 18.24
N ASP A 590 -9.98 -11.40 19.42
CA ASP A 590 -10.15 -10.46 20.52
C ASP A 590 -9.20 -10.85 21.66
N PHE A 591 -8.27 -9.95 22.02
CA PHE A 591 -7.21 -10.28 22.98
C PHE A 591 -7.74 -10.23 24.40
N LYS A 592 -7.60 -11.33 25.14
CA LYS A 592 -7.93 -11.40 26.57
C LYS A 592 -7.11 -10.42 27.41
N GLN A 593 -5.86 -10.23 27.03
CA GLN A 593 -4.96 -9.24 27.63
C GLN A 593 -4.55 -8.24 26.56
N ARG A 594 -4.57 -6.96 26.95
CA ARG A 594 -4.20 -5.87 26.04
C ARG A 594 -2.75 -6.06 25.56
N LYS A 595 -2.51 -6.01 24.27
CA LYS A 595 -1.16 -6.05 23.70
C LYS A 595 -0.44 -4.74 24.04
N MET A 596 0.78 -4.86 24.53
CA MET A 596 1.64 -3.75 24.90
C MET A 596 2.80 -3.60 23.91
N VAL A 597 3.55 -2.51 23.99
CA VAL A 597 4.75 -2.32 23.15
C VAL A 597 5.75 -3.46 23.37
N ILE A 598 5.89 -3.96 24.58
CA ILE A 598 6.80 -5.10 24.92
C ILE A 598 6.52 -6.37 24.10
N ASP A 599 5.29 -6.52 23.58
CA ASP A 599 4.82 -7.68 22.82
C ASP A 599 5.00 -7.51 21.29
N THR A 600 5.67 -6.43 20.85
CA THR A 600 5.85 -6.05 19.44
C THR A 600 7.32 -6.08 19.01
N ASP A 601 7.56 -6.07 17.71
CA ASP A 601 8.91 -5.95 17.13
C ASP A 601 9.61 -4.65 17.58
N LEU A 602 8.85 -3.55 17.71
CA LEU A 602 9.36 -2.31 18.31
C LEU A 602 9.83 -2.57 19.75
N GLY A 603 9.05 -3.31 20.53
CA GLY A 603 9.40 -3.68 21.90
C GLY A 603 10.65 -4.56 21.96
N GLN A 604 10.82 -5.45 21.00
CA GLN A 604 12.03 -6.28 20.91
C GLN A 604 13.26 -5.40 20.63
N GLY A 605 13.21 -4.50 19.66
CA GLY A 605 14.30 -3.54 19.39
C GLY A 605 14.61 -2.63 20.59
N ILE A 606 13.57 -2.23 21.35
CA ILE A 606 13.76 -1.48 22.61
C ILE A 606 14.48 -2.32 23.65
N LYS A 607 14.16 -3.60 23.82
CA LYS A 607 14.86 -4.52 24.77
C LYS A 607 16.35 -4.67 24.40
N GLU A 608 16.63 -4.80 23.11
CA GLU A 608 18.01 -4.88 22.62
C GLU A 608 18.79 -3.59 22.94
N LEU A 609 18.20 -2.43 22.65
CA LEU A 609 18.81 -1.13 22.98
C LEU A 609 18.98 -0.93 24.50
N ILE A 610 18.04 -1.40 25.33
CA ILE A 610 18.17 -1.39 26.79
C ILE A 610 19.40 -2.20 27.21
N THR A 611 19.59 -3.41 26.67
CA THR A 611 20.76 -4.26 26.95
C THR A 611 22.06 -3.55 26.54
N ASP A 612 22.08 -2.92 25.37
CA ASP A 612 23.24 -2.16 24.88
C ASP A 612 23.59 -0.97 25.77
N LEU A 613 22.58 -0.26 26.26
CA LEU A 613 22.76 0.88 27.16
C LEU A 613 23.17 0.45 28.58
N GLU A 614 22.70 -0.71 29.06
CA GLU A 614 23.14 -1.28 30.34
C GLU A 614 24.61 -1.69 30.27
N ASP A 615 25.06 -2.31 29.16
CA ASP A 615 26.48 -2.60 28.92
C ASP A 615 27.32 -1.33 28.85
N LEU A 616 26.86 -0.30 28.13
CA LEU A 616 27.53 1.00 28.06
C LEU A 616 27.67 1.66 29.43
N LEU A 617 26.61 1.62 30.23
CA LEU A 617 26.61 2.15 31.59
C LEU A 617 27.64 1.44 32.48
N GLU A 618 27.78 0.13 32.33
CA GLU A 618 28.76 -0.65 33.08
C GLU A 618 30.21 -0.28 32.67
N MET A 619 30.46 -0.06 31.37
CA MET A 619 31.74 0.41 30.89
C MET A 619 32.11 1.80 31.46
N TYR A 620 31.16 2.72 31.60
CA TYR A 620 31.38 4.00 32.26
C TYR A 620 31.69 3.82 33.76
N LYS A 621 30.96 2.97 34.47
CA LYS A 621 31.22 2.70 35.90
C LYS A 621 32.58 2.08 36.17
N GLN A 622 33.02 1.21 35.25
CA GLN A 622 34.33 0.56 35.34
C GLN A 622 35.49 1.42 34.84
N GLY A 623 35.21 2.62 34.28
CA GLY A 623 36.21 3.50 33.70
C GLY A 623 36.86 2.99 32.41
N LEU A 624 36.22 2.00 31.75
CA LEU A 624 36.68 1.44 30.48
C LEU A 624 36.40 2.37 29.30
N LEU A 625 35.39 3.21 29.43
CA LEU A 625 35.09 4.31 28.49
C LEU A 625 35.11 5.63 29.27
N ARG A 626 35.65 6.66 28.62
CA ARG A 626 35.65 8.01 29.17
C ARG A 626 34.33 8.69 28.93
N GLU A 627 33.68 9.13 30.01
CA GLU A 627 32.44 9.92 29.92
C GLU A 627 32.72 11.42 29.87
N LYS A 628 31.82 12.19 29.24
CA LYS A 628 31.85 13.64 29.25
C LYS A 628 31.33 14.14 30.59
N LEU A 629 32.12 14.88 31.33
CA LEU A 629 31.80 15.32 32.70
C LEU A 629 31.24 16.74 32.78
N THR A 630 31.18 17.44 31.65
CA THR A 630 30.68 18.83 31.58
C THR A 630 29.68 19.00 30.45
N ASP A 631 28.71 19.90 30.62
CA ASP A 631 27.79 20.33 29.58
C ASP A 631 28.51 21.16 28.48
N GLU A 632 27.76 21.60 27.45
CA GLU A 632 28.29 22.45 26.37
C GLU A 632 28.78 23.82 26.86
N LYS A 633 28.35 24.26 28.04
CA LYS A 633 28.79 25.51 28.69
C LYS A 633 29.97 25.31 29.63
N GLY A 634 30.49 24.10 29.77
CA GLY A 634 31.60 23.75 30.65
C GLY A 634 31.21 23.52 32.12
N ASN A 635 29.93 23.48 32.46
CA ASN A 635 29.46 23.17 33.81
C ASN A 635 29.52 21.67 34.09
N PRO A 636 30.01 21.24 35.26
CA PRO A 636 30.03 19.81 35.59
C PRO A 636 28.60 19.27 35.66
N PHE A 637 28.40 18.06 35.13
CA PHE A 637 27.20 17.26 35.44
C PHE A 637 27.31 16.85 36.91
N ILE A 638 26.39 17.31 37.75
CA ILE A 638 26.41 17.11 39.21
C ILE A 638 26.37 15.64 39.58
#